data_aff4b1d48aefef73588d745da26e179f
#
_entry.id   aff4b1d48aefef73588d745da26e179f
#
_cell.length_a   1.000
_cell.length_b   1.000
_cell.length_c   1.000
_cell.angle_alpha   90.00
_cell.angle_beta   90.00
_cell.angle_gamma   90.00
#
_symmetry.space_group_name_H-M   'P 1'
#
loop_
_entity.id
_entity.type
_entity.pdbx_description
1 polymer ?
#
loop_
_entity_poly.entity_id
_entity_poly.type
_entity_poly.pdbx_seq_one_letter_code
_entity_poly.pdbx_strand_id
1 'polypeptide(L)'
;MNQLSSKSTHEQLDAMRWLVTETSTKKSGSYMNMSKHISFPAGEGNSASEDGNGTAENFLPSVVKLLATKHPELKRLVYIFLVRHAESKPDDTLMAVNEIQKGLNDSNNAQARVLSVRVLSSIRVQDIVPITFVVVKNSVFDPNSVVRKAAVIGLAKLYSFNREMKRDLFDILIKVLDSEPSPSVLGTACEVFNSLCPEELEAIHWSYRKICKLLVDMDEWSQVAALNLLHRYARNNFVNPNKASHGAEGGDAAFAKSTDQGAARANVDDFYGDEGTEEEGGSDAHVTSRKRPEDLVTDDHKLLLRCSWSLLQSRNSACVMAVAALQFDFAPSYEHHRCAKALMFCMRSTRSASEYVILHSVASFAYKYPDVFAPHFTGFFVRASDPLHVKCLKLNILTQIIQEDQIPGLLKELQAYLRDNEMTFVSDAIFALGRCVQKYPRIQERILKSLMVLSTHSSEEVSANSVQVILGIAQDQPDLYMEQIANLIKRYGLLASPKAKMGVLWLSSCHLTLHSRQEKTEEETRAGMKDGDFDKLSALAYEAARLGTLNFIKEEEEVKMQILNTLAKLSIHGMDEAGPLFDYVMAMAMCDASYNIRDRARLFAGLTSGDGAPSEEASLGKKIVLASGHLTPISSHIGKGQNSFSIGSLSHLVDHCAPGYQTMPDLRDVPTNSTLRDPRIFQSAASAKQQQLQQHNVSNGNQYSAGVAAAPRAVGGAGAISGSPLDTFYSDSEESYSYSYSEEEEEEEELPLGQESKGTET
;
A
#
# COMPACT_ATOMS: atom_id res chain seq x y z
N MET A 1 12.17 5.11 49.30
CA MET A 1 11.22 4.70 50.34
C MET A 1 10.73 5.87 51.19
N ASN A 2 11.60 6.61 51.88
CA ASN A 2 11.19 7.70 52.79
C ASN A 2 10.38 8.80 52.11
N GLN A 3 10.73 9.18 50.88
CA GLN A 3 10.01 10.19 50.09
C GLN A 3 8.60 9.70 49.62
N LEU A 4 8.44 8.41 49.29
CA LEU A 4 7.15 7.83 48.96
C LEU A 4 6.19 7.78 50.16
N SER A 5 6.70 7.66 51.36
CA SER A 5 5.92 7.66 52.60
C SER A 5 5.77 9.07 53.25
N SER A 6 6.31 10.11 52.59
CA SER A 6 6.18 11.49 53.05
C SER A 6 4.72 11.97 53.01
N LYS A 7 4.37 12.93 53.87
CA LYS A 7 3.07 13.62 53.82
C LYS A 7 3.01 14.71 52.76
N SER A 8 4.16 15.11 52.21
CA SER A 8 4.27 16.13 51.15
C SER A 8 3.97 15.53 49.78
N THR A 9 2.94 16.03 49.13
CA THR A 9 2.58 15.60 47.72
C THR A 9 3.66 15.93 46.70
N HIS A 10 4.45 16.97 46.93
CA HIS A 10 5.57 17.36 46.05
C HIS A 10 6.71 16.33 46.11
N GLU A 11 7.12 15.91 47.31
CA GLU A 11 8.15 14.88 47.46
C GLU A 11 7.70 13.53 46.90
N GLN A 12 6.42 13.17 47.04
CA GLN A 12 5.84 11.98 46.45
C GLN A 12 5.85 12.04 44.91
N LEU A 13 5.53 13.21 44.34
CA LEU A 13 5.58 13.42 42.86
C LEU A 13 7.00 13.29 42.33
N ASP A 14 7.98 13.89 42.97
CA ASP A 14 9.38 13.83 42.52
C ASP A 14 9.93 12.41 42.63
N ALA A 15 9.60 11.70 43.73
CA ALA A 15 9.96 10.29 43.90
C ALA A 15 9.33 9.40 42.78
N MET A 16 8.06 9.62 42.47
CA MET A 16 7.37 8.85 41.40
C MET A 16 7.89 9.19 40.02
N ARG A 17 8.16 10.47 39.71
CA ARG A 17 8.81 10.87 38.47
C ARG A 17 10.15 10.20 38.29
N TRP A 18 10.98 10.21 39.33
CA TRP A 18 12.28 9.54 39.32
C TRP A 18 12.13 8.02 39.09
N LEU A 19 11.22 7.35 39.78
CA LEU A 19 10.96 5.90 39.61
C LEU A 19 10.54 5.56 38.16
N VAL A 20 9.62 6.35 37.61
CA VAL A 20 9.14 6.10 36.24
C VAL A 20 10.24 6.35 35.20
N THR A 21 11.06 7.39 35.37
CA THR A 21 12.19 7.69 34.48
C THR A 21 13.27 6.62 34.57
N GLU A 22 13.68 6.22 35.77
CA GLU A 22 14.70 5.20 35.98
C GLU A 22 14.30 3.85 35.38
N THR A 23 13.05 3.44 35.56
CA THR A 23 12.54 2.20 34.98
C THR A 23 12.42 2.27 33.48
N SER A 24 12.19 3.45 32.89
CA SER A 24 12.11 3.59 31.41
C SER A 24 13.49 3.55 30.76
N THR A 25 14.50 4.15 31.37
CA THR A 25 15.88 4.17 30.83
C THR A 25 16.55 2.80 30.88
N LYS A 26 16.35 2.01 31.95
CA LYS A 26 16.94 0.67 32.08
C LYS A 26 16.40 -0.34 31.06
N LYS A 27 15.11 -0.31 30.68
CA LYS A 27 14.57 -1.17 29.62
C LYS A 27 15.06 -0.78 28.22
N SER A 28 15.33 0.50 27.96
CA SER A 28 15.91 0.93 26.67
C SER A 28 17.28 0.34 26.42
N GLY A 29 18.11 0.14 27.47
CA GLY A 29 19.41 -0.53 27.37
C GLY A 29 19.32 -2.03 27.03
N SER A 30 18.24 -2.71 27.44
CA SER A 30 18.05 -4.15 27.16
C SER A 30 17.67 -4.44 25.70
N TYR A 31 16.97 -3.55 25.01
CA TYR A 31 16.69 -3.71 23.57
C TYR A 31 17.90 -3.44 22.68
N MET A 32 18.88 -2.64 23.12
CA MET A 32 20.15 -2.46 22.39
C MET A 32 21.09 -3.66 22.52
N ASN A 33 20.93 -4.52 23.52
CA ASN A 33 21.78 -5.73 23.67
C ASN A 33 21.33 -6.92 22.81
N MET A 34 20.16 -6.87 22.16
CA MET A 34 19.72 -7.91 21.24
C MET A 34 20.42 -7.87 19.86
N SER A 35 21.16 -6.78 19.57
CA SER A 35 21.97 -6.60 18.36
C SER A 35 23.45 -7.04 18.52
N LYS A 36 23.86 -7.55 19.70
CA LYS A 36 25.25 -7.94 20.00
C LYS A 36 25.49 -9.47 20.00
N HIS A 37 24.76 -10.24 19.26
CA HIS A 37 25.15 -11.62 18.94
C HIS A 37 25.96 -11.69 17.64
N ILE A 38 27.02 -10.86 17.56
CA ILE A 38 28.17 -11.12 16.70
C ILE A 38 29.37 -11.22 17.63
N SER A 39 29.90 -12.42 17.73
CA SER A 39 30.98 -12.86 18.59
C SER A 39 32.29 -12.10 18.34
N PHE A 40 32.86 -11.50 19.40
CA PHE A 40 34.29 -11.30 19.55
C PHE A 40 34.73 -11.81 20.92
N PRO A 41 35.92 -12.45 21.03
CA PRO A 41 36.29 -13.20 22.21
C PRO A 41 36.73 -12.36 23.41
N ALA A 42 36.48 -12.94 24.54
CA ALA A 42 36.58 -12.51 25.90
C ALA A 42 37.84 -11.74 26.35
N GLY A 43 37.57 -10.70 27.14
CA GLY A 43 38.44 -10.22 28.20
C GLY A 43 37.71 -10.39 29.53
N GLU A 44 38.30 -11.12 30.44
CA GLU A 44 37.80 -11.38 31.78
C GLU A 44 37.71 -10.09 32.60
N GLY A 45 36.58 -9.90 33.31
CA GLY A 45 36.49 -8.88 34.34
C GLY A 45 35.09 -8.46 34.72
N ASN A 46 34.66 -8.95 35.88
CA ASN A 46 33.57 -8.52 36.73
C ASN A 46 32.13 -8.88 36.34
N SER A 47 31.67 -9.94 36.99
CA SER A 47 30.28 -10.25 37.29
C SER A 47 29.59 -9.09 38.02
N ALA A 48 28.95 -8.19 37.28
CA ALA A 48 27.91 -7.32 37.82
C ALA A 48 26.57 -8.02 37.69
N SER A 49 26.01 -8.41 38.79
CA SER A 49 24.76 -9.07 39.03
C SER A 49 23.61 -8.54 38.11
N GLU A 50 22.86 -9.45 37.51
CA GLU A 50 21.63 -9.27 36.73
C GLU A 50 20.43 -8.70 37.52
N ASP A 51 20.64 -8.16 38.72
CA ASP A 51 19.62 -7.76 39.70
C ASP A 51 19.04 -6.35 39.47
N GLY A 52 19.26 -5.73 38.30
CA GLY A 52 18.75 -4.39 38.04
C GLY A 52 17.22 -4.26 37.95
N ASN A 53 16.49 -5.34 37.70
CA ASN A 53 15.03 -5.33 37.56
C ASN A 53 14.34 -5.58 38.93
N GLY A 54 14.94 -6.34 39.81
CA GLY A 54 14.38 -6.70 41.10
C GLY A 54 14.27 -5.53 42.11
N THR A 55 15.02 -4.45 41.91
CA THR A 55 15.00 -3.29 42.84
C THR A 55 13.79 -2.38 42.63
N ALA A 56 13.32 -2.19 41.40
CA ALA A 56 12.15 -1.33 41.14
C ALA A 56 10.84 -2.00 41.55
N GLU A 57 10.71 -3.29 41.38
CA GLU A 57 9.54 -4.09 41.76
C GLU A 57 9.29 -4.09 43.27
N ASN A 58 10.34 -3.96 44.09
CA ASN A 58 10.23 -3.88 45.54
C ASN A 58 9.54 -2.60 46.07
N PHE A 59 9.38 -1.59 45.19
CA PHE A 59 8.63 -0.37 45.54
C PHE A 59 7.11 -0.51 45.30
N LEU A 60 6.64 -1.57 44.62
CA LEU A 60 5.24 -1.73 44.22
C LEU A 60 4.28 -1.64 45.45
N PRO A 61 4.49 -2.32 46.58
CA PRO A 61 3.61 -2.22 47.74
C PRO A 61 3.51 -0.79 48.31
N SER A 62 4.61 -0.01 48.22
CA SER A 62 4.63 1.37 48.70
C SER A 62 3.94 2.30 47.71
N VAL A 63 4.06 2.03 46.42
CA VAL A 63 3.39 2.78 45.32
C VAL A 63 1.88 2.52 45.32
N VAL A 64 1.43 1.30 45.59
CA VAL A 64 0.00 0.95 45.70
C VAL A 64 -0.68 1.76 46.82
N LYS A 65 -0.02 2.04 47.93
CA LYS A 65 -0.56 2.88 49.00
C LYS A 65 -0.86 4.32 48.56
N LEU A 66 -0.13 4.83 47.55
CA LEU A 66 -0.34 6.17 47.00
C LEU A 66 -1.61 6.27 46.14
N LEU A 67 -2.25 5.17 45.75
CA LEU A 67 -3.52 5.18 45.00
C LEU A 67 -4.65 5.89 45.74
N ALA A 68 -4.63 5.92 47.08
CA ALA A 68 -5.63 6.62 47.87
C ALA A 68 -5.53 8.16 47.75
N THR A 69 -4.50 8.68 47.11
CA THR A 69 -4.28 10.12 46.93
C THR A 69 -5.33 10.73 46.01
N LYS A 70 -5.75 11.98 46.33
CA LYS A 70 -6.66 12.77 45.49
C LYS A 70 -5.95 13.53 44.34
N HIS A 71 -4.62 13.63 44.41
CA HIS A 71 -3.84 14.38 43.41
C HIS A 71 -3.80 13.67 42.05
N PRO A 72 -4.31 14.28 40.97
CA PRO A 72 -4.52 13.58 39.70
C PRO A 72 -3.22 13.19 39.00
N GLU A 73 -2.18 14.03 39.09
CA GLU A 73 -0.89 13.77 38.46
C GLU A 73 -0.17 12.60 39.15
N LEU A 74 -0.15 12.61 40.48
CA LEU A 74 0.44 11.51 41.23
C LEU A 74 -0.26 10.19 40.93
N LYS A 75 -1.59 10.22 40.88
CA LYS A 75 -2.39 9.03 40.51
C LYS A 75 -2.06 8.48 39.15
N ARG A 76 -1.82 9.36 38.14
CA ARG A 76 -1.40 8.95 36.78
C ARG A 76 -0.03 8.27 36.79
N LEU A 77 0.95 8.81 37.51
CA LEU A 77 2.28 8.22 37.63
C LEU A 77 2.24 6.85 38.33
N VAL A 78 1.45 6.73 39.40
CA VAL A 78 1.23 5.45 40.08
C VAL A 78 0.63 4.41 39.14
N TYR A 79 -0.36 4.78 38.35
CA TYR A 79 -0.96 3.88 37.36
C TYR A 79 0.00 3.45 36.26
N ILE A 80 0.85 4.35 35.78
CA ILE A 80 1.90 4.00 34.79
C ILE A 80 2.84 2.95 35.35
N PHE A 81 3.28 3.16 36.61
CA PHE A 81 4.16 2.24 37.28
C PHE A 81 3.50 0.88 37.58
N LEU A 82 2.24 0.90 38.00
CA LEU A 82 1.44 -0.30 38.29
C LEU A 82 1.28 -1.16 37.05
N VAL A 83 0.81 -0.58 35.91
CA VAL A 83 0.61 -1.32 34.65
C VAL A 83 1.91 -1.94 34.15
N ARG A 84 3.05 -1.25 34.37
CA ARG A 84 4.35 -1.73 33.93
C ARG A 84 4.86 -2.95 34.70
N HIS A 85 4.59 -2.99 36.02
CA HIS A 85 5.11 -4.02 36.92
C HIS A 85 4.05 -5.03 37.37
N ALA A 86 2.83 -4.96 36.83
CA ALA A 86 1.72 -5.82 37.21
C ALA A 86 1.98 -7.31 36.96
N GLU A 87 2.65 -7.62 35.85
CA GLU A 87 2.96 -9.02 35.45
C GLU A 87 3.99 -9.66 36.40
N SER A 88 4.95 -8.86 36.91
CA SER A 88 6.01 -9.38 37.80
C SER A 88 5.51 -9.70 39.20
N LYS A 89 4.50 -8.94 39.71
CA LYS A 89 3.94 -9.10 41.06
C LYS A 89 2.41 -9.04 41.04
N PRO A 90 1.74 -10.13 40.69
CA PRO A 90 0.28 -10.19 40.56
C PRO A 90 -0.43 -9.95 41.92
N ASP A 91 0.09 -10.50 43.02
CA ASP A 91 -0.55 -10.38 44.35
C ASP A 91 -0.62 -8.92 44.82
N ASP A 92 0.47 -8.16 44.70
CA ASP A 92 0.51 -6.74 45.04
C ASP A 92 -0.43 -5.92 44.14
N THR A 93 -0.59 -6.34 42.86
CA THR A 93 -1.48 -5.70 41.92
C THR A 93 -2.95 -5.96 42.23
N LEU A 94 -3.30 -7.14 42.71
CA LEU A 94 -4.65 -7.46 43.18
C LEU A 94 -5.12 -6.53 44.33
N MET A 95 -4.21 -6.13 45.21
CA MET A 95 -4.53 -5.16 46.29
C MET A 95 -4.93 -3.79 45.70
N ALA A 96 -4.39 -3.40 44.53
CA ALA A 96 -4.70 -2.14 43.89
C ALA A 96 -6.10 -2.11 43.25
N VAL A 97 -6.66 -3.26 42.87
CA VAL A 97 -7.91 -3.36 42.14
C VAL A 97 -9.09 -2.70 42.85
N ASN A 98 -9.19 -2.91 44.17
CA ASN A 98 -10.27 -2.33 44.99
C ASN A 98 -10.25 -0.79 44.97
N GLU A 99 -9.06 -0.18 45.00
CA GLU A 99 -8.93 1.28 44.99
C GLU A 99 -9.22 1.85 43.59
N ILE A 100 -8.86 1.10 42.54
CA ILE A 100 -9.21 1.46 41.15
C ILE A 100 -10.71 1.38 40.93
N GLN A 101 -11.38 0.36 41.50
CA GLN A 101 -12.85 0.21 41.42
C GLN A 101 -13.59 1.35 42.16
N LYS A 102 -13.07 1.90 43.24
CA LYS A 102 -13.63 3.11 43.85
C LYS A 102 -13.64 4.30 42.90
N GLY A 103 -12.59 4.44 42.07
CA GLY A 103 -12.53 5.46 41.02
C GLY A 103 -13.58 5.28 39.92
N LEU A 104 -14.06 4.06 39.68
CA LEU A 104 -15.15 3.78 38.73
C LEU A 104 -16.52 4.22 39.27
N ASN A 105 -16.72 4.10 40.57
CA ASN A 105 -17.98 4.44 41.22
C ASN A 105 -18.15 5.96 41.49
N ASP A 106 -17.15 6.77 41.18
CA ASP A 106 -17.22 8.22 41.27
C ASP A 106 -18.09 8.81 40.14
N SER A 107 -19.37 9.02 40.44
CA SER A 107 -20.34 9.54 39.46
C SER A 107 -20.02 10.96 39.00
N ASN A 108 -19.38 11.76 39.84
CA ASN A 108 -19.11 13.17 39.58
C ASN A 108 -17.87 13.41 38.73
N ASN A 109 -16.93 12.46 38.71
CA ASN A 109 -15.65 12.63 38.00
C ASN A 109 -15.49 11.64 36.84
N ALA A 110 -15.92 12.04 35.63
CA ALA A 110 -15.78 11.24 34.44
C ALA A 110 -14.31 10.91 34.13
N GLN A 111 -13.36 11.80 34.41
CA GLN A 111 -11.94 11.54 34.18
C GLN A 111 -11.39 10.44 35.09
N ALA A 112 -11.82 10.36 36.34
CA ALA A 112 -11.45 9.28 37.24
C ALA A 112 -11.97 7.93 36.71
N ARG A 113 -13.23 7.88 36.23
CA ARG A 113 -13.79 6.67 35.64
C ARG A 113 -13.02 6.24 34.39
N VAL A 114 -12.74 7.18 33.48
CA VAL A 114 -11.92 6.92 32.25
C VAL A 114 -10.57 6.33 32.60
N LEU A 115 -9.87 6.93 33.57
CA LEU A 115 -8.55 6.50 33.99
C LEU A 115 -8.58 5.09 34.59
N SER A 116 -9.58 4.81 35.44
CA SER A 116 -9.77 3.50 36.04
C SER A 116 -10.07 2.41 35.01
N VAL A 117 -10.93 2.67 34.00
CA VAL A 117 -11.20 1.74 32.91
C VAL A 117 -9.95 1.47 32.10
N ARG A 118 -9.19 2.51 31.76
CA ARG A 118 -7.93 2.38 30.99
C ARG A 118 -6.88 1.57 31.72
N VAL A 119 -6.74 1.76 33.03
CA VAL A 119 -5.76 1.07 33.85
C VAL A 119 -6.13 -0.41 34.01
N LEU A 120 -7.37 -0.72 34.40
CA LEU A 120 -7.82 -2.11 34.53
C LEU A 120 -7.69 -2.88 33.20
N SER A 121 -8.10 -2.28 32.09
CA SER A 121 -7.96 -2.92 30.79
C SER A 121 -6.51 -3.08 30.31
N SER A 122 -5.53 -2.41 30.95
CA SER A 122 -4.11 -2.49 30.59
C SER A 122 -3.31 -3.44 31.48
N ILE A 123 -3.87 -3.86 32.62
CA ILE A 123 -3.24 -4.83 33.53
C ILE A 123 -3.36 -6.24 32.93
N ARG A 124 -2.22 -6.89 32.70
CA ARG A 124 -2.15 -8.23 32.08
C ARG A 124 -1.95 -9.33 33.12
N VAL A 125 -2.89 -9.44 34.04
CA VAL A 125 -2.93 -10.49 35.08
C VAL A 125 -4.19 -11.32 34.86
N GLN A 126 -4.05 -12.65 34.78
CA GLN A 126 -5.14 -13.58 34.48
C GLN A 126 -6.31 -13.47 35.46
N ASP A 127 -6.03 -13.35 36.76
CA ASP A 127 -7.03 -13.30 37.80
C ASP A 127 -7.88 -12.00 37.79
N ILE A 128 -7.37 -10.95 37.14
CA ILE A 128 -8.06 -9.66 36.99
C ILE A 128 -8.97 -9.64 35.75
N VAL A 129 -8.77 -10.51 34.79
CA VAL A 129 -9.53 -10.52 33.52
C VAL A 129 -11.04 -10.59 33.73
N PRO A 130 -11.60 -11.47 34.58
CA PRO A 130 -13.06 -11.51 34.79
C PRO A 130 -13.61 -10.22 35.36
N ILE A 131 -12.86 -9.60 36.30
CA ILE A 131 -13.25 -8.32 36.90
C ILE A 131 -13.23 -7.21 35.85
N THR A 132 -12.16 -7.17 35.04
CA THR A 132 -12.01 -6.18 33.96
C THR A 132 -13.11 -6.32 32.92
N PHE A 133 -13.49 -7.54 32.55
CA PHE A 133 -14.60 -7.79 31.63
C PHE A 133 -15.92 -7.22 32.14
N VAL A 134 -16.27 -7.44 33.40
CA VAL A 134 -17.49 -6.88 34.00
C VAL A 134 -17.44 -5.35 34.01
N VAL A 135 -16.30 -4.78 34.37
CA VAL A 135 -16.09 -3.32 34.39
C VAL A 135 -16.27 -2.73 33.00
N VAL A 136 -15.61 -3.30 32.00
CA VAL A 136 -15.70 -2.83 30.62
C VAL A 136 -17.13 -2.96 30.08
N LYS A 137 -17.79 -4.09 30.31
CA LYS A 137 -19.19 -4.33 29.92
C LYS A 137 -20.15 -3.27 30.50
N ASN A 138 -19.98 -2.89 31.75
CA ASN A 138 -20.79 -1.86 32.39
C ASN A 138 -20.45 -0.45 31.90
N SER A 139 -19.15 -0.17 31.72
CA SER A 139 -18.66 1.15 31.31
C SER A 139 -18.95 1.49 29.84
N VAL A 140 -19.25 0.51 29.01
CA VAL A 140 -19.67 0.71 27.62
C VAL A 140 -21.01 1.49 27.55
N PHE A 141 -21.85 1.42 28.56
CA PHE A 141 -23.14 2.13 28.64
C PHE A 141 -23.12 3.33 29.59
N ASP A 142 -21.93 3.83 29.96
CA ASP A 142 -21.78 5.03 30.79
C ASP A 142 -22.43 6.26 30.13
N PRO A 143 -23.07 7.16 30.87
CA PRO A 143 -23.65 8.40 30.32
C PRO A 143 -22.62 9.28 29.59
N ASN A 144 -21.35 9.25 30.01
CA ASN A 144 -20.29 10.06 29.42
C ASN A 144 -19.60 9.36 28.23
N SER A 145 -19.57 10.01 27.05
CA SER A 145 -18.98 9.46 25.82
C SER A 145 -17.50 9.13 25.93
N VAL A 146 -16.73 9.89 26.75
CA VAL A 146 -15.29 9.65 26.93
C VAL A 146 -15.04 8.34 27.71
N VAL A 147 -15.91 8.02 28.67
CA VAL A 147 -15.85 6.74 29.41
C VAL A 147 -16.21 5.60 28.49
N ARG A 148 -17.29 5.76 27.67
CA ARG A 148 -17.66 4.75 26.67
C ARG A 148 -16.54 4.50 25.66
N LYS A 149 -15.90 5.58 25.16
CA LYS A 149 -14.72 5.47 24.26
C LYS A 149 -13.59 4.66 24.90
N ALA A 150 -13.28 4.92 26.17
CA ALA A 150 -12.25 4.16 26.90
C ALA A 150 -12.63 2.68 27.11
N ALA A 151 -13.91 2.40 27.36
CA ALA A 151 -14.42 1.05 27.51
C ALA A 151 -14.35 0.25 26.20
N VAL A 152 -14.71 0.87 25.08
CA VAL A 152 -14.61 0.26 23.74
C VAL A 152 -13.15 -0.10 23.42
N ILE A 153 -12.18 0.78 23.69
CA ILE A 153 -10.76 0.46 23.56
C ILE A 153 -10.37 -0.70 24.49
N GLY A 154 -10.99 -0.76 25.68
CA GLY A 154 -10.81 -1.87 26.63
C GLY A 154 -11.18 -3.23 26.06
N LEU A 155 -12.20 -3.31 25.17
CA LEU A 155 -12.57 -4.56 24.49
C LEU A 155 -11.42 -5.10 23.64
N ALA A 156 -10.77 -4.24 22.85
CA ALA A 156 -9.62 -4.65 22.03
C ALA A 156 -8.44 -5.14 22.87
N LYS A 157 -8.19 -4.50 24.02
CA LYS A 157 -7.13 -4.91 24.94
C LYS A 157 -7.44 -6.27 25.58
N LEU A 158 -8.67 -6.50 26.02
CA LEU A 158 -9.11 -7.80 26.55
C LEU A 158 -8.96 -8.91 25.52
N TYR A 159 -9.33 -8.64 24.27
CA TYR A 159 -9.14 -9.60 23.18
C TYR A 159 -7.66 -9.93 22.93
N SER A 160 -6.79 -8.93 22.96
CA SER A 160 -5.35 -9.15 22.77
C SER A 160 -4.74 -10.01 23.89
N PHE A 161 -5.35 -9.99 25.07
CA PHE A 161 -4.90 -10.75 26.22
C PHE A 161 -5.53 -12.14 26.29
N ASN A 162 -6.85 -12.25 26.11
CA ASN A 162 -7.58 -13.52 26.08
C ASN A 162 -8.46 -13.64 24.83
N ARG A 163 -8.01 -14.44 23.87
CA ARG A 163 -8.71 -14.67 22.59
C ARG A 163 -9.98 -15.53 22.73
N GLU A 164 -10.11 -16.31 23.80
CA GLU A 164 -11.28 -17.17 24.02
C GLU A 164 -12.58 -16.38 24.24
N MET A 165 -12.44 -15.16 24.75
CA MET A 165 -13.58 -14.26 25.00
C MET A 165 -14.12 -13.57 23.73
N LYS A 166 -13.64 -13.93 22.53
CA LYS A 166 -14.00 -13.28 21.26
C LYS A 166 -15.51 -13.09 21.09
N ARG A 167 -16.30 -14.12 21.35
CA ARG A 167 -17.77 -14.08 21.15
C ARG A 167 -18.47 -13.09 22.09
N ASP A 168 -18.13 -13.12 23.37
CA ASP A 168 -18.73 -12.23 24.36
C ASP A 168 -18.40 -10.76 24.09
N LEU A 169 -17.13 -10.50 23.67
CA LEU A 169 -16.68 -9.16 23.30
C LEU A 169 -17.35 -8.67 22.03
N PHE A 170 -17.54 -9.56 21.07
CA PHE A 170 -18.22 -9.27 19.80
C PHE A 170 -19.70 -8.87 20.03
N ASP A 171 -20.43 -9.62 20.88
CA ASP A 171 -21.82 -9.30 21.21
C ASP A 171 -21.98 -7.92 21.87
N ILE A 172 -20.99 -7.52 22.69
CA ILE A 172 -20.96 -6.18 23.29
C ILE A 172 -20.69 -5.13 22.21
N LEU A 173 -19.73 -5.39 21.32
CA LEU A 173 -19.33 -4.47 20.26
C LEU A 173 -20.47 -4.20 19.27
N ILE A 174 -21.21 -5.22 18.87
CA ILE A 174 -22.39 -5.05 17.99
C ILE A 174 -23.44 -4.15 18.66
N LYS A 175 -23.74 -4.36 19.93
CA LYS A 175 -24.67 -3.49 20.67
C LYS A 175 -24.20 -2.04 20.71
N VAL A 176 -22.89 -1.80 20.82
CA VAL A 176 -22.32 -0.45 20.75
C VAL A 176 -22.51 0.14 19.36
N LEU A 177 -22.13 -0.59 18.29
CA LEU A 177 -22.28 -0.13 16.91
C LEU A 177 -23.73 0.25 16.58
N ASP A 178 -24.69 -0.47 17.15
CA ASP A 178 -26.11 -0.25 16.93
C ASP A 178 -26.66 0.94 17.74
N SER A 179 -26.34 1.03 19.04
CA SER A 179 -26.97 2.00 19.95
C SER A 179 -26.24 3.33 20.09
N GLU A 180 -24.94 3.41 19.75
CA GLU A 180 -24.09 4.57 20.06
C GLU A 180 -24.39 5.80 19.16
N PRO A 181 -24.77 6.94 19.72
CA PRO A 181 -25.01 8.17 18.94
C PRO A 181 -23.74 9.02 18.74
N SER A 182 -22.71 8.85 19.55
CA SER A 182 -21.51 9.71 19.50
C SER A 182 -20.54 9.31 18.38
N PRO A 183 -20.19 10.21 17.44
CA PRO A 183 -19.28 9.89 16.33
C PRO A 183 -17.91 9.41 16.80
N SER A 184 -17.36 10.02 17.86
CA SER A 184 -16.03 9.68 18.38
C SER A 184 -15.97 8.27 19.00
N VAL A 185 -17.05 7.80 19.62
CA VAL A 185 -17.14 6.42 20.16
C VAL A 185 -17.38 5.43 19.02
N LEU A 186 -18.27 5.79 18.08
CA LEU A 186 -18.58 4.96 16.92
C LEU A 186 -17.33 4.70 16.05
N GLY A 187 -16.50 5.73 15.83
CA GLY A 187 -15.25 5.57 15.09
C GLY A 187 -14.24 4.64 15.78
N THR A 188 -14.14 4.73 17.11
CA THR A 188 -13.33 3.77 17.90
C THR A 188 -13.92 2.36 17.85
N ALA A 189 -15.24 2.22 17.83
CA ALA A 189 -15.89 0.91 17.67
C ALA A 189 -15.60 0.29 16.31
N CYS A 190 -15.53 1.09 15.24
CA CYS A 190 -15.09 0.62 13.91
C CYS A 190 -13.66 0.08 13.93
N GLU A 191 -12.73 0.76 14.62
CA GLU A 191 -11.35 0.30 14.74
C GLU A 191 -11.24 -1.01 15.54
N VAL A 192 -11.96 -1.08 16.65
CA VAL A 192 -12.03 -2.30 17.46
C VAL A 192 -12.63 -3.44 16.67
N PHE A 193 -13.64 -3.19 15.83
CA PHE A 193 -14.23 -4.19 14.94
C PHE A 193 -13.21 -4.70 13.91
N ASN A 194 -12.45 -3.80 13.28
CA ASN A 194 -11.37 -4.17 12.36
C ASN A 194 -10.33 -5.08 13.03
N SER A 195 -10.05 -4.87 14.33
CA SER A 195 -9.06 -5.65 15.08
C SER A 195 -9.61 -7.00 15.57
N LEU A 196 -10.90 -7.04 15.96
CA LEU A 196 -11.53 -8.19 16.63
C LEU A 196 -12.10 -9.20 15.65
N CYS A 197 -12.92 -8.74 14.70
CA CYS A 197 -13.72 -9.58 13.81
C CYS A 197 -13.76 -9.03 12.38
N PRO A 198 -12.63 -8.92 11.68
CA PRO A 198 -12.57 -8.37 10.34
C PRO A 198 -13.33 -9.20 9.29
N GLU A 199 -13.65 -10.44 9.59
CA GLU A 199 -14.32 -11.39 8.69
C GLU A 199 -15.84 -11.31 8.76
N GLU A 200 -16.40 -10.90 9.91
CA GLU A 200 -17.85 -10.91 10.18
C GLU A 200 -18.55 -9.63 9.69
N LEU A 201 -18.36 -9.29 8.42
CA LEU A 201 -18.86 -8.05 7.81
C LEU A 201 -20.40 -7.99 7.76
N GLU A 202 -21.09 -9.12 7.85
CA GLU A 202 -22.56 -9.17 7.87
C GLU A 202 -23.16 -8.46 9.09
N ALA A 203 -22.44 -8.45 10.20
CA ALA A 203 -22.88 -7.78 11.43
C ALA A 203 -23.02 -6.25 11.29
N ILE A 204 -22.39 -5.66 10.27
CA ILE A 204 -22.39 -4.21 10.02
C ILE A 204 -23.63 -3.76 9.24
N HIS A 205 -24.41 -4.67 8.65
CA HIS A 205 -25.56 -4.31 7.82
C HIS A 205 -26.47 -3.24 8.47
N TRP A 206 -26.71 -3.35 9.76
CA TRP A 206 -27.59 -2.44 10.51
C TRP A 206 -27.01 -1.06 10.76
N SER A 207 -25.75 -1.03 11.15
CA SER A 207 -25.07 0.20 11.47
C SER A 207 -24.49 0.90 10.23
N TYR A 208 -24.54 0.26 9.05
CA TYR A 208 -23.91 0.77 7.81
C TYR A 208 -24.35 2.21 7.49
N ARG A 209 -25.65 2.45 7.33
CA ARG A 209 -26.17 3.78 6.97
C ARG A 209 -25.88 4.83 8.05
N LYS A 210 -25.87 4.42 9.34
CA LYS A 210 -25.51 5.27 10.47
C LYS A 210 -24.03 5.65 10.42
N ILE A 211 -23.14 4.67 10.17
CA ILE A 211 -21.69 4.93 10.04
C ILE A 211 -21.43 5.88 8.88
N CYS A 212 -22.07 5.68 7.71
CA CYS A 212 -21.92 6.56 6.56
C CYS A 212 -22.34 8.01 6.87
N LYS A 213 -23.49 8.21 7.55
CA LYS A 213 -23.98 9.56 7.87
C LYS A 213 -23.11 10.29 8.89
N LEU A 214 -22.57 9.58 9.89
CA LEU A 214 -21.73 10.17 10.94
C LEU A 214 -20.24 10.25 10.57
N LEU A 215 -19.87 9.76 9.38
CA LEU A 215 -18.46 9.66 8.95
C LEU A 215 -17.76 11.01 8.94
N VAL A 216 -18.42 12.07 8.51
CA VAL A 216 -17.86 13.42 8.43
C VAL A 216 -17.63 14.04 9.81
N ASP A 217 -18.49 13.71 10.79
CA ASP A 217 -18.44 14.24 12.15
C ASP A 217 -17.43 13.50 13.06
N MET A 218 -16.80 12.44 12.57
CA MET A 218 -15.77 11.69 13.29
C MET A 218 -14.45 12.43 13.34
N ASP A 219 -13.62 12.15 14.33
CA ASP A 219 -12.22 12.58 14.37
C ASP A 219 -11.40 11.89 13.26
N GLU A 220 -10.31 12.52 12.80
CA GLU A 220 -9.53 12.08 11.63
C GLU A 220 -9.05 10.60 11.71
N TRP A 221 -8.65 10.14 12.89
CA TRP A 221 -8.26 8.74 13.11
C TRP A 221 -9.44 7.78 12.99
N SER A 222 -10.56 8.18 13.56
CA SER A 222 -11.81 7.42 13.46
C SER A 222 -12.35 7.39 12.04
N GLN A 223 -12.16 8.47 11.26
CA GLN A 223 -12.51 8.51 9.83
C GLN A 223 -11.74 7.46 9.03
N VAL A 224 -10.42 7.36 9.25
CA VAL A 224 -9.59 6.34 8.58
C VAL A 224 -10.04 4.92 8.95
N ALA A 225 -10.31 4.68 10.25
CA ALA A 225 -10.78 3.37 10.72
C ALA A 225 -12.15 3.00 10.12
N ALA A 226 -13.09 3.95 10.12
CA ALA A 226 -14.41 3.75 9.54
C ALA A 226 -14.37 3.57 8.00
N LEU A 227 -13.51 4.34 7.28
CA LEU A 227 -13.31 4.17 5.84
C LEU A 227 -12.73 2.80 5.50
N ASN A 228 -11.74 2.31 6.27
CA ASN A 228 -11.19 0.97 6.06
C ASN A 228 -12.25 -0.12 6.28
N LEU A 229 -13.09 0.04 7.31
CA LEU A 229 -14.20 -0.87 7.57
C LEU A 229 -15.23 -0.85 6.44
N LEU A 230 -15.65 0.36 6.02
CA LEU A 230 -16.61 0.55 4.94
C LEU A 230 -16.06 0.06 3.60
N HIS A 231 -14.75 0.22 3.34
CA HIS A 231 -14.11 -0.30 2.14
C HIS A 231 -14.15 -1.84 2.09
N ARG A 232 -13.80 -2.50 3.20
CA ARG A 232 -13.92 -3.97 3.32
C ARG A 232 -15.37 -4.44 3.16
N TYR A 233 -16.30 -3.74 3.81
CA TYR A 233 -17.72 -4.00 3.69
C TYR A 233 -18.22 -3.84 2.26
N ALA A 234 -17.82 -2.76 1.58
CA ALA A 234 -18.21 -2.46 0.21
C ALA A 234 -17.72 -3.55 -0.76
N ARG A 235 -16.49 -4.04 -0.61
CA ARG A 235 -15.95 -5.13 -1.45
C ARG A 235 -16.75 -6.42 -1.33
N ASN A 236 -17.26 -6.71 -0.13
CA ASN A 236 -18.10 -7.89 0.10
C ASN A 236 -19.56 -7.72 -0.34
N ASN A 237 -20.06 -6.48 -0.51
CA ASN A 237 -21.49 -6.23 -0.70
C ASN A 237 -21.87 -5.47 -1.97
N PHE A 238 -20.93 -4.72 -2.59
CA PHE A 238 -21.18 -3.93 -3.78
C PHE A 238 -20.35 -4.43 -4.97
N VAL A 239 -20.79 -4.05 -6.17
CA VAL A 239 -20.14 -4.39 -7.43
C VAL A 239 -19.25 -3.22 -7.88
N ASN A 240 -18.11 -3.52 -8.47
CA ASN A 240 -17.28 -2.49 -9.12
C ASN A 240 -17.91 -2.09 -10.45
N PRO A 241 -18.35 -0.83 -10.63
CA PRO A 241 -19.00 -0.38 -11.87
C PRO A 241 -18.06 -0.41 -13.08
N ASN A 242 -16.74 -0.39 -12.85
CA ASN A 242 -15.73 -0.33 -13.93
C ASN A 242 -15.29 -1.74 -14.41
N LYS A 243 -15.65 -2.82 -13.69
CA LYS A 243 -15.25 -4.19 -14.06
C LYS A 243 -15.83 -4.65 -15.40
N ALA A 244 -17.02 -4.16 -15.75
CA ALA A 244 -17.70 -4.51 -16.99
C ALA A 244 -17.00 -3.92 -18.24
N SER A 245 -16.19 -2.87 -18.11
CA SER A 245 -15.45 -2.24 -19.20
C SER A 245 -14.11 -2.92 -19.51
N HIS A 246 -13.49 -3.60 -18.55
CA HIS A 246 -12.20 -4.29 -18.73
C HIS A 246 -12.31 -5.72 -19.26
N GLY A 247 -13.48 -6.34 -19.21
CA GLY A 247 -13.71 -7.71 -19.74
C GLY A 247 -13.77 -7.82 -21.27
N ALA A 248 -13.67 -6.72 -22.02
CA ALA A 248 -13.84 -6.67 -23.46
C ALA A 248 -12.53 -6.53 -24.25
N GLU A 249 -11.35 -6.58 -23.62
CA GLU A 249 -10.05 -6.42 -24.30
C GLU A 249 -9.54 -7.68 -25.03
N GLY A 250 -10.36 -8.74 -25.14
CA GLY A 250 -10.03 -9.99 -25.83
C GLY A 250 -10.60 -10.15 -27.24
N GLY A 251 -11.17 -9.15 -27.86
CA GLY A 251 -11.75 -9.24 -29.21
C GLY A 251 -12.06 -7.87 -29.81
N ASP A 252 -11.36 -7.55 -30.90
CA ASP A 252 -11.65 -6.46 -31.85
C ASP A 252 -11.65 -5.01 -31.32
N ALA A 253 -10.46 -4.49 -31.01
CA ALA A 253 -10.21 -3.08 -30.66
C ALA A 253 -10.25 -2.09 -31.88
N ALA A 254 -10.78 -2.48 -33.04
CA ALA A 254 -10.72 -1.66 -34.28
C ALA A 254 -11.97 -0.78 -34.52
N PHE A 255 -13.06 -0.91 -33.75
CA PHE A 255 -14.34 -0.21 -34.08
C PHE A 255 -14.83 0.82 -33.09
N ALA A 256 -14.09 1.11 -31.98
CA ALA A 256 -14.56 1.99 -30.91
C ALA A 256 -14.03 3.44 -30.93
N LYS A 257 -13.34 3.87 -31.99
CA LYS A 257 -12.71 5.22 -32.04
C LYS A 257 -13.53 6.34 -32.70
N SER A 258 -14.79 6.12 -33.06
CA SER A 258 -15.52 7.11 -33.88
C SER A 258 -16.79 7.74 -33.29
N THR A 259 -17.13 7.54 -32.01
CA THR A 259 -18.40 8.10 -31.46
C THR A 259 -18.30 8.84 -30.12
N ASP A 260 -17.10 9.23 -29.67
CA ASP A 260 -16.94 9.81 -28.32
C ASP A 260 -16.70 11.35 -28.31
N GLN A 261 -17.39 12.11 -29.14
CA GLN A 261 -17.40 13.58 -29.04
C GLN A 261 -18.70 14.17 -28.50
N GLY A 262 -19.66 13.37 -28.06
CA GLY A 262 -20.98 13.84 -27.60
C GLY A 262 -21.30 13.69 -26.12
N ALA A 263 -20.53 12.91 -25.34
CA ALA A 263 -20.90 12.53 -23.99
C ALA A 263 -20.25 13.32 -22.84
N ALA A 264 -19.53 14.40 -23.12
CA ALA A 264 -18.71 15.10 -22.14
C ALA A 264 -19.43 16.17 -21.29
N ARG A 265 -20.77 16.16 -21.17
CA ARG A 265 -21.52 17.08 -20.29
C ARG A 265 -22.78 16.44 -19.70
N ALA A 266 -22.66 15.28 -19.08
CA ALA A 266 -23.67 14.85 -18.10
C ALA A 266 -23.34 15.57 -16.79
N ASN A 267 -24.26 16.38 -16.29
CA ASN A 267 -24.09 17.13 -15.05
C ASN A 267 -23.93 16.12 -13.89
N VAL A 268 -22.88 16.30 -13.12
CA VAL A 268 -22.56 15.49 -11.92
C VAL A 268 -23.69 15.59 -10.87
N ASP A 269 -24.47 16.66 -10.90
CA ASP A 269 -25.58 16.91 -9.99
C ASP A 269 -26.77 15.95 -10.24
N ASP A 270 -26.93 15.40 -11.46
CA ASP A 270 -27.98 14.43 -11.77
C ASP A 270 -27.72 13.03 -11.19
N PHE A 271 -26.47 12.66 -10.96
CA PHE A 271 -26.13 11.33 -10.39
C PHE A 271 -26.52 11.20 -8.90
N TYR A 272 -26.50 12.32 -8.18
CA TYR A 272 -26.85 12.37 -6.74
C TYR A 272 -28.21 13.01 -6.45
N GLY A 273 -29.02 13.31 -7.47
CA GLY A 273 -30.38 13.88 -7.35
C GLY A 273 -31.34 12.92 -6.66
N ASP A 274 -32.23 13.48 -5.84
CA ASP A 274 -33.27 12.77 -5.10
C ASP A 274 -34.38 12.29 -6.07
N GLU A 275 -34.77 11.02 -5.95
CA GLU A 275 -35.82 10.41 -6.79
C GLU A 275 -37.20 10.94 -6.42
N GLY A 276 -37.73 11.77 -7.27
CA GLY A 276 -39.17 12.11 -7.26
C GLY A 276 -39.76 12.03 -8.65
N THR A 277 -40.34 10.91 -8.97
CA THR A 277 -41.43 10.62 -9.89
C THR A 277 -41.24 9.34 -10.67
N GLU A 278 -42.01 8.29 -10.27
CA GLU A 278 -42.26 7.10 -11.03
C GLU A 278 -43.25 7.40 -12.15
N GLU A 279 -42.86 7.20 -13.42
CA GLU A 279 -43.82 7.01 -14.51
C GLU A 279 -43.68 5.57 -15.02
N GLU A 280 -44.73 4.79 -14.77
CA GLU A 280 -44.97 3.46 -15.34
C GLU A 280 -45.26 3.59 -16.85
N GLY A 281 -44.49 2.89 -17.67
CA GLY A 281 -44.74 2.73 -19.09
C GLY A 281 -44.11 1.45 -19.62
N GLY A 282 -44.90 0.37 -19.70
CA GLY A 282 -44.42 -0.93 -20.16
C GLY A 282 -44.14 -1.00 -21.66
N SER A 283 -43.23 -1.90 -22.02
CA SER A 283 -43.43 -2.94 -23.06
C SER A 283 -42.15 -3.76 -23.26
N ASP A 284 -42.32 -5.06 -23.31
CA ASP A 284 -41.37 -6.12 -23.58
C ASP A 284 -40.61 -5.93 -24.88
N ALA A 285 -39.28 -5.86 -24.80
CA ALA A 285 -38.38 -6.28 -25.88
C ALA A 285 -37.10 -6.80 -25.24
N HIS A 286 -36.89 -8.11 -25.33
CA HIS A 286 -35.65 -8.81 -25.00
C HIS A 286 -34.50 -8.30 -25.89
N VAL A 287 -33.92 -7.16 -25.52
CA VAL A 287 -32.62 -6.73 -25.98
C VAL A 287 -31.71 -6.83 -24.77
N THR A 288 -30.69 -7.64 -24.84
CA THR A 288 -29.57 -7.68 -23.89
C THR A 288 -28.84 -6.32 -23.94
N SER A 289 -29.49 -5.29 -23.42
CA SER A 289 -28.88 -3.98 -23.26
C SER A 289 -27.78 -4.09 -22.21
N ARG A 290 -26.54 -3.81 -22.59
CA ARG A 290 -25.44 -3.56 -21.65
C ARG A 290 -25.94 -2.52 -20.66
N LYS A 291 -26.17 -2.94 -19.40
CA LYS A 291 -26.55 -2.03 -18.31
C LYS A 291 -25.47 -0.95 -18.22
N ARG A 292 -25.90 0.31 -18.19
CA ARG A 292 -24.98 1.43 -17.97
C ARG A 292 -24.28 1.22 -16.60
N PRO A 293 -23.03 1.66 -16.41
CA PRO A 293 -22.37 1.57 -15.11
C PRO A 293 -23.20 2.19 -13.97
N GLU A 294 -24.03 3.16 -14.27
CA GLU A 294 -24.95 3.83 -13.36
C GLU A 294 -26.07 2.92 -12.83
N ASP A 295 -26.56 1.98 -13.66
CA ASP A 295 -27.62 1.04 -13.29
C ASP A 295 -27.15 -0.08 -12.33
N LEU A 296 -25.83 -0.24 -12.16
CA LEU A 296 -25.22 -1.21 -11.24
C LEU A 296 -25.04 -0.65 -9.83
N VAL A 297 -25.19 0.65 -9.65
CA VAL A 297 -24.93 1.37 -8.39
C VAL A 297 -26.21 1.45 -7.56
N THR A 298 -26.26 0.73 -6.45
CA THR A 298 -27.39 0.76 -5.51
C THR A 298 -27.41 2.07 -4.69
N ASP A 299 -28.56 2.46 -4.11
CA ASP A 299 -28.68 3.69 -3.30
C ASP A 299 -27.75 3.71 -2.10
N ASP A 300 -27.55 2.57 -1.45
CA ASP A 300 -26.57 2.46 -0.36
C ASP A 300 -25.13 2.64 -0.83
N HIS A 301 -24.82 2.26 -2.07
CA HIS A 301 -23.52 2.50 -2.70
C HIS A 301 -23.35 4.01 -2.99
N LYS A 302 -24.38 4.67 -3.60
CA LYS A 302 -24.39 6.13 -3.81
C LYS A 302 -24.22 6.90 -2.50
N LEU A 303 -24.87 6.44 -1.42
CA LEU A 303 -24.72 7.03 -0.09
C LEU A 303 -23.26 7.00 0.39
N LEU A 304 -22.58 5.86 0.24
CA LEU A 304 -21.16 5.73 0.62
C LEU A 304 -20.27 6.70 -0.16
N LEU A 305 -20.44 6.75 -1.47
CA LEU A 305 -19.69 7.65 -2.34
C LEU A 305 -19.91 9.12 -1.97
N ARG A 306 -21.16 9.52 -1.74
CA ARG A 306 -21.53 10.89 -1.34
C ARG A 306 -20.89 11.28 0.00
N CYS A 307 -21.03 10.43 1.02
CA CYS A 307 -20.50 10.74 2.36
C CYS A 307 -18.95 10.76 2.39
N SER A 308 -18.28 9.91 1.61
CA SER A 308 -16.82 9.88 1.56
C SER A 308 -16.23 11.05 0.77
N TRP A 309 -16.99 11.64 -0.15
CA TRP A 309 -16.52 12.70 -1.05
C TRP A 309 -15.98 13.95 -0.35
N SER A 310 -16.69 14.45 0.67
CA SER A 310 -16.30 15.63 1.42
C SER A 310 -14.93 15.47 2.10
N LEU A 311 -14.55 14.25 2.42
CA LEU A 311 -13.30 13.92 3.09
C LEU A 311 -12.07 14.00 2.15
N LEU A 312 -12.25 14.11 0.82
CA LEU A 312 -11.14 14.40 -0.10
C LEU A 312 -10.52 15.80 0.15
N GLN A 313 -11.23 16.70 0.84
CA GLN A 313 -10.72 18.00 1.23
C GLN A 313 -10.08 18.02 2.62
N SER A 314 -9.96 16.86 3.28
CA SER A 314 -9.31 16.76 4.58
C SER A 314 -7.83 17.16 4.53
N ARG A 315 -7.34 17.76 5.61
CA ARG A 315 -5.92 18.06 5.77
C ARG A 315 -5.08 16.82 6.08
N ASN A 316 -5.72 15.75 6.54
CA ASN A 316 -5.04 14.50 6.84
C ASN A 316 -4.87 13.66 5.57
N SER A 317 -3.63 13.48 5.13
CA SER A 317 -3.30 12.70 3.94
C SER A 317 -3.73 11.23 4.04
N ALA A 318 -3.75 10.64 5.25
CA ALA A 318 -4.21 9.27 5.44
C ALA A 318 -5.71 9.12 5.16
N CYS A 319 -6.52 10.11 5.57
CA CYS A 319 -7.94 10.15 5.27
C CYS A 319 -8.17 10.27 3.76
N VAL A 320 -7.47 11.20 3.07
CA VAL A 320 -7.57 11.37 1.62
C VAL A 320 -7.15 10.10 0.87
N MET A 321 -6.10 9.41 1.30
CA MET A 321 -5.67 8.15 0.69
C MET A 321 -6.70 7.03 0.88
N ALA A 322 -7.30 6.91 2.08
CA ALA A 322 -8.33 5.90 2.35
C ALA A 322 -9.59 6.13 1.50
N VAL A 323 -10.00 7.41 1.35
CA VAL A 323 -11.10 7.78 0.46
C VAL A 323 -10.76 7.51 -1.00
N ALA A 324 -9.54 7.87 -1.44
CA ALA A 324 -9.10 7.60 -2.80
C ALA A 324 -9.10 6.10 -3.11
N ALA A 325 -8.61 5.26 -2.21
CA ALA A 325 -8.62 3.80 -2.38
C ALA A 325 -10.06 3.26 -2.53
N LEU A 326 -11.00 3.76 -1.72
CA LEU A 326 -12.41 3.40 -1.81
C LEU A 326 -13.02 3.88 -3.13
N GLN A 327 -12.78 5.13 -3.52
CA GLN A 327 -13.36 5.74 -4.72
C GLN A 327 -12.81 5.09 -6.01
N PHE A 328 -11.54 4.75 -6.09
CA PHE A 328 -10.97 4.05 -7.26
C PHE A 328 -11.54 2.64 -7.45
N ASP A 329 -11.98 1.98 -6.37
CA ASP A 329 -12.62 0.66 -6.45
C ASP A 329 -14.13 0.75 -6.78
N PHE A 330 -14.83 1.81 -6.33
CA PHE A 330 -16.30 1.85 -6.37
C PHE A 330 -16.91 3.04 -7.12
N ALA A 331 -16.17 4.11 -7.36
CA ALA A 331 -16.69 5.23 -8.14
C ALA A 331 -16.60 4.95 -9.65
N PRO A 332 -17.51 5.51 -10.45
CA PRO A 332 -17.41 5.49 -11.90
C PRO A 332 -16.11 6.16 -12.37
N SER A 333 -15.53 5.66 -13.46
CA SER A 333 -14.21 6.11 -13.98
C SER A 333 -14.14 7.62 -14.27
N TYR A 334 -15.24 8.24 -14.67
CA TYR A 334 -15.27 9.69 -14.93
C TYR A 334 -15.07 10.56 -13.67
N GLU A 335 -15.27 10.02 -12.45
CA GLU A 335 -15.06 10.74 -11.19
C GLU A 335 -13.64 10.61 -10.64
N HIS A 336 -12.85 9.67 -11.13
CA HIS A 336 -11.49 9.41 -10.62
C HIS A 336 -10.57 10.63 -10.69
N HIS A 337 -10.80 11.56 -11.65
CA HIS A 337 -10.01 12.79 -11.80
C HIS A 337 -10.01 13.68 -10.55
N ARG A 338 -11.08 13.64 -9.74
CA ARG A 338 -11.18 14.40 -8.50
C ARG A 338 -10.28 13.83 -7.42
N CYS A 339 -10.21 12.48 -7.33
CA CYS A 339 -9.29 11.80 -6.43
C CYS A 339 -7.83 12.12 -6.78
N ALA A 340 -7.50 12.09 -8.09
CA ALA A 340 -6.16 12.46 -8.55
C ALA A 340 -5.80 13.90 -8.15
N LYS A 341 -6.72 14.86 -8.35
CA LYS A 341 -6.50 16.27 -7.94
C LYS A 341 -6.25 16.39 -6.43
N ALA A 342 -7.02 15.68 -5.59
CA ALA A 342 -6.86 15.70 -4.14
C ALA A 342 -5.52 15.09 -3.71
N LEU A 343 -5.13 13.94 -4.30
CA LEU A 343 -3.83 13.31 -4.04
C LEU A 343 -2.66 14.20 -4.45
N MET A 344 -2.76 14.88 -5.60
CA MET A 344 -1.74 15.83 -6.05
C MET A 344 -1.61 17.03 -5.11
N PHE A 345 -2.72 17.49 -4.54
CA PHE A 345 -2.71 18.56 -3.53
C PHE A 345 -2.04 18.08 -2.24
N CYS A 346 -2.38 16.89 -1.74
CA CYS A 346 -1.76 16.28 -0.56
C CYS A 346 -0.25 16.10 -0.74
N MET A 347 0.20 15.63 -1.91
CA MET A 347 1.61 15.47 -2.23
C MET A 347 2.39 16.79 -2.12
N ARG A 348 1.81 17.90 -2.55
CA ARG A 348 2.46 19.22 -2.46
C ARG A 348 2.48 19.81 -1.07
N SER A 349 1.50 19.51 -0.23
CA SER A 349 1.31 20.09 1.10
C SER A 349 2.04 19.31 2.21
N THR A 350 2.44 18.07 1.98
CA THR A 350 3.01 17.17 2.97
C THR A 350 4.55 17.19 3.02
N ARG A 351 5.10 16.77 4.16
CA ARG A 351 6.56 16.64 4.36
C ARG A 351 7.08 15.37 3.70
N SER A 352 8.39 15.32 3.41
CA SER A 352 9.04 14.28 2.58
C SER A 352 8.73 12.83 2.94
N ALA A 353 8.61 12.47 4.22
CA ALA A 353 8.29 11.09 4.62
C ALA A 353 6.86 10.67 4.21
N SER A 354 5.88 11.53 4.45
CA SER A 354 4.50 11.27 4.03
C SER A 354 4.33 11.42 2.50
N GLU A 355 5.13 12.28 1.85
CA GLU A 355 5.18 12.39 0.38
C GLU A 355 5.53 11.05 -0.26
N TYR A 356 6.51 10.33 0.29
CA TYR A 356 6.86 9.01 -0.22
C TYR A 356 5.71 8.00 -0.17
N VAL A 357 4.98 7.94 0.95
CA VAL A 357 3.83 7.03 1.11
C VAL A 357 2.70 7.37 0.12
N ILE A 358 2.44 8.68 -0.08
CA ILE A 358 1.44 9.14 -1.04
C ILE A 358 1.86 8.79 -2.46
N LEU A 359 3.11 9.05 -2.83
CA LEU A 359 3.64 8.72 -4.15
C LEU A 359 3.60 7.23 -4.43
N HIS A 360 3.91 6.39 -3.43
CA HIS A 360 3.84 4.93 -3.57
C HIS A 360 2.40 4.46 -3.84
N SER A 361 1.43 5.06 -3.15
CA SER A 361 0.00 4.81 -3.42
C SER A 361 -0.43 5.32 -4.80
N VAL A 362 0.03 6.52 -5.20
CA VAL A 362 -0.21 7.08 -6.54
C VAL A 362 0.41 6.20 -7.63
N ALA A 363 1.60 5.61 -7.41
CA ALA A 363 2.21 4.69 -8.37
C ALA A 363 1.33 3.47 -8.66
N SER A 364 0.69 2.92 -7.61
CA SER A 364 -0.25 1.80 -7.73
C SER A 364 -1.54 2.19 -8.47
N PHE A 365 -2.07 3.39 -8.22
CA PHE A 365 -3.22 3.92 -8.95
C PHE A 365 -2.88 4.24 -10.39
N ALA A 366 -1.72 4.87 -10.66
CA ALA A 366 -1.27 5.23 -12.00
C ALA A 366 -1.02 4.01 -12.89
N TYR A 367 -0.62 2.88 -12.30
CA TYR A 367 -0.50 1.62 -13.02
C TYR A 367 -1.86 1.10 -13.53
N LYS A 368 -2.93 1.26 -12.74
CA LYS A 368 -4.30 0.84 -13.11
C LYS A 368 -5.01 1.85 -14.00
N TYR A 369 -4.83 3.15 -13.73
CA TYR A 369 -5.56 4.25 -14.34
C TYR A 369 -4.61 5.38 -14.79
N PRO A 370 -3.75 5.14 -15.81
CA PRO A 370 -2.74 6.10 -16.25
C PRO A 370 -3.34 7.41 -16.76
N ASP A 371 -4.49 7.35 -17.45
CA ASP A 371 -5.14 8.49 -18.08
C ASP A 371 -5.64 9.53 -17.06
N VAL A 372 -6.00 9.08 -15.87
CA VAL A 372 -6.49 9.96 -14.79
C VAL A 372 -5.39 10.90 -14.27
N PHE A 373 -4.13 10.43 -14.26
CA PHE A 373 -2.99 11.22 -13.79
C PHE A 373 -2.24 11.96 -14.91
N ALA A 374 -2.50 11.64 -16.17
CA ALA A 374 -1.85 12.29 -17.32
C ALA A 374 -1.96 13.82 -17.34
N PRO A 375 -3.10 14.47 -16.97
CA PRO A 375 -3.18 15.92 -16.89
C PRO A 375 -2.26 16.54 -15.84
N HIS A 376 -1.85 15.76 -14.82
CA HIS A 376 -1.00 16.21 -13.72
C HIS A 376 0.49 15.89 -13.90
N PHE A 377 0.88 15.50 -15.11
CA PHE A 377 2.22 15.06 -15.48
C PHE A 377 3.36 15.96 -14.94
N THR A 378 3.25 17.30 -15.10
CA THR A 378 4.28 18.24 -14.63
C THR A 378 4.47 18.23 -13.11
N GLY A 379 3.48 17.79 -12.35
CA GLY A 379 3.54 17.70 -10.89
C GLY A 379 4.52 16.62 -10.39
N PHE A 380 4.85 15.65 -11.23
CA PHE A 380 5.77 14.56 -10.91
C PHE A 380 7.22 14.82 -11.35
N PHE A 381 7.55 15.98 -11.89
CA PHE A 381 8.92 16.29 -12.22
C PHE A 381 9.81 16.27 -10.97
N VAL A 382 11.01 15.69 -11.15
CA VAL A 382 11.96 15.49 -10.07
C VAL A 382 12.65 16.81 -9.73
N ARG A 383 12.71 17.15 -8.45
CA ARG A 383 13.41 18.34 -7.94
C ARG A 383 14.80 17.92 -7.44
N ALA A 384 15.76 18.80 -7.55
CA ALA A 384 17.11 18.57 -7.03
C ALA A 384 17.13 18.31 -5.50
N SER A 385 16.17 18.87 -4.76
CA SER A 385 16.02 18.69 -3.30
C SER A 385 15.40 17.37 -2.89
N ASP A 386 14.84 16.61 -3.83
CA ASP A 386 14.13 15.37 -3.50
C ASP A 386 15.13 14.28 -3.09
N PRO A 387 14.84 13.47 -2.07
CA PRO A 387 15.67 12.33 -1.72
C PRO A 387 15.60 11.25 -2.80
N LEU A 388 16.65 10.43 -2.93
CA LEU A 388 16.82 9.45 -3.99
C LEU A 388 15.60 8.55 -4.21
N HIS A 389 15.05 7.99 -3.13
CA HIS A 389 13.88 7.09 -3.21
C HIS A 389 12.62 7.79 -3.76
N VAL A 390 12.45 9.09 -3.50
CA VAL A 390 11.35 9.89 -4.07
C VAL A 390 11.62 10.20 -5.55
N LYS A 391 12.88 10.50 -5.92
CA LYS A 391 13.28 10.72 -7.33
C LYS A 391 12.96 9.49 -8.18
N CYS A 392 13.39 8.30 -7.73
CA CYS A 392 13.15 7.04 -8.45
C CYS A 392 11.65 6.73 -8.59
N LEU A 393 10.87 6.98 -7.54
CA LEU A 393 9.43 6.73 -7.55
C LEU A 393 8.68 7.69 -8.49
N LYS A 394 9.01 9.00 -8.47
CA LYS A 394 8.47 10.00 -9.41
C LYS A 394 8.79 9.62 -10.86
N LEU A 395 10.02 9.17 -11.11
CA LEU A 395 10.46 8.73 -12.44
C LEU A 395 9.65 7.51 -12.94
N ASN A 396 9.37 6.56 -12.07
CA ASN A 396 8.53 5.41 -12.41
C ASN A 396 7.10 5.82 -12.75
N ILE A 397 6.50 6.73 -11.96
CA ILE A 397 5.16 7.26 -12.24
C ILE A 397 5.14 7.99 -13.58
N LEU A 398 6.12 8.85 -13.87
CA LEU A 398 6.21 9.59 -15.13
C LEU A 398 6.20 8.67 -16.36
N THR A 399 6.94 7.54 -16.29
CA THR A 399 6.98 6.58 -17.40
C THR A 399 5.68 5.81 -17.60
N GLN A 400 4.86 5.70 -16.56
CA GLN A 400 3.55 5.04 -16.63
C GLN A 400 2.47 5.94 -17.21
N ILE A 401 2.40 7.21 -16.77
CA ILE A 401 1.32 8.15 -17.09
C ILE A 401 1.50 8.91 -18.40
N ILE A 402 2.69 8.86 -19.00
CA ILE A 402 3.01 9.65 -20.20
C ILE A 402 2.07 9.34 -21.37
N GLN A 403 1.65 10.40 -22.07
CA GLN A 403 0.92 10.36 -23.34
C GLN A 403 1.79 10.89 -24.48
N GLU A 404 1.43 10.58 -25.73
CA GLU A 404 2.23 10.93 -26.93
C GLU A 404 2.57 12.42 -27.02
N ASP A 405 1.62 13.29 -26.68
CA ASP A 405 1.80 14.75 -26.75
C ASP A 405 2.83 15.28 -25.73
N GLN A 406 3.04 14.58 -24.65
CA GLN A 406 3.90 14.98 -23.52
C GLN A 406 5.36 14.47 -23.68
N ILE A 407 5.60 13.57 -24.62
CA ILE A 407 6.91 12.93 -24.86
C ILE A 407 8.05 13.96 -25.03
N PRO A 408 7.92 15.03 -25.85
CA PRO A 408 9.00 15.99 -26.04
C PRO A 408 9.41 16.70 -24.74
N GLY A 409 8.42 16.94 -23.86
CA GLY A 409 8.66 17.53 -22.52
C GLY A 409 9.43 16.57 -21.61
N LEU A 410 8.98 15.30 -21.53
CA LEU A 410 9.66 14.28 -20.74
C LEU A 410 11.10 14.03 -21.20
N LEU A 411 11.36 13.97 -22.50
CA LEU A 411 12.72 13.74 -23.02
C LEU A 411 13.68 14.87 -22.63
N LYS A 412 13.21 16.13 -22.54
CA LYS A 412 14.03 17.24 -22.05
C LYS A 412 14.37 17.06 -20.57
N GLU A 413 13.40 16.66 -19.76
CA GLU A 413 13.60 16.40 -18.34
C GLU A 413 14.54 15.21 -18.11
N LEU A 414 14.34 14.09 -18.82
CA LEU A 414 15.22 12.93 -18.73
C LEU A 414 16.66 13.27 -19.13
N GLN A 415 16.86 14.12 -20.16
CA GLN A 415 18.20 14.62 -20.52
C GLN A 415 18.85 15.46 -19.40
N ALA A 416 18.05 16.19 -18.62
CA ALA A 416 18.54 16.89 -17.44
C ALA A 416 18.90 15.92 -16.32
N TYR A 417 18.09 14.89 -16.08
CA TYR A 417 18.32 13.86 -15.06
C TYR A 417 19.56 13.00 -15.31
N LEU A 418 19.91 12.76 -16.59
CA LEU A 418 21.16 12.08 -16.95
C LEU A 418 22.43 12.85 -16.57
N ARG A 419 22.32 14.11 -16.16
CA ARG A 419 23.43 14.96 -15.68
C ARG A 419 23.47 15.07 -14.15
N ASP A 420 22.63 14.33 -13.43
CA ASP A 420 22.64 14.33 -11.97
C ASP A 420 23.94 13.71 -11.43
N ASN A 421 24.36 14.12 -10.25
CA ASN A 421 25.56 13.61 -9.57
C ASN A 421 25.33 12.20 -8.98
N GLU A 422 24.09 11.81 -8.73
CA GLU A 422 23.73 10.50 -8.18
C GLU A 422 23.67 9.42 -9.26
N MET A 423 24.70 8.56 -9.35
CA MET A 423 24.81 7.55 -10.41
C MET A 423 23.68 6.52 -10.40
N THR A 424 23.15 6.17 -9.22
CA THR A 424 21.99 5.28 -9.09
C THR A 424 20.73 5.89 -9.73
N PHE A 425 20.51 7.18 -9.53
CA PHE A 425 19.39 7.89 -10.17
C PHE A 425 19.58 8.00 -11.68
N VAL A 426 20.81 8.24 -12.15
CA VAL A 426 21.15 8.25 -13.58
C VAL A 426 20.85 6.88 -14.21
N SER A 427 21.17 5.79 -13.52
CA SER A 427 20.87 4.43 -13.95
C SER A 427 19.35 4.21 -14.11
N ASP A 428 18.57 4.64 -13.12
CA ASP A 428 17.11 4.56 -13.19
C ASP A 428 16.50 5.42 -14.32
N ALA A 429 17.12 6.58 -14.60
CA ALA A 429 16.73 7.43 -15.73
C ALA A 429 17.01 6.77 -17.09
N ILE A 430 18.09 5.99 -17.21
CA ILE A 430 18.39 5.20 -18.40
C ILE A 430 17.34 4.11 -18.59
N PHE A 431 16.97 3.37 -17.53
CA PHE A 431 15.90 2.39 -17.61
C PHE A 431 14.53 3.03 -17.92
N ALA A 432 14.27 4.23 -17.41
CA ALA A 432 13.08 4.99 -17.72
C ALA A 432 12.99 5.34 -19.22
N LEU A 433 14.13 5.72 -19.86
CA LEU A 433 14.20 5.90 -21.31
C LEU A 433 13.85 4.60 -22.03
N GLY A 434 14.37 3.46 -21.58
CA GLY A 434 14.03 2.15 -22.15
C GLY A 434 12.53 1.84 -22.10
N ARG A 435 11.88 2.07 -20.93
CA ARG A 435 10.43 1.90 -20.79
C ARG A 435 9.63 2.82 -21.71
N CYS A 436 10.07 4.07 -21.88
CA CYS A 436 9.44 5.00 -22.82
C CYS A 436 9.51 4.50 -24.26
N VAL A 437 10.63 3.90 -24.66
CA VAL A 437 10.81 3.33 -26.00
C VAL A 437 9.87 2.14 -26.23
N GLN A 438 9.77 1.24 -25.27
CA GLN A 438 8.86 0.09 -25.37
C GLN A 438 7.40 0.52 -25.51
N LYS A 439 7.00 1.62 -24.84
CA LYS A 439 5.64 2.15 -24.93
C LYS A 439 5.38 2.91 -26.26
N TYR A 440 6.41 3.64 -26.75
CA TYR A 440 6.27 4.51 -27.92
C TYR A 440 7.41 4.28 -28.94
N PRO A 441 7.25 3.39 -29.93
CA PRO A 441 8.28 3.05 -30.90
C PRO A 441 8.78 4.24 -31.74
N ARG A 442 7.97 5.28 -31.94
CA ARG A 442 8.32 6.47 -32.79
C ARG A 442 9.56 7.23 -32.29
N ILE A 443 9.92 7.12 -31.03
CA ILE A 443 11.05 7.84 -30.42
C ILE A 443 12.34 7.02 -30.34
N GLN A 444 12.29 5.74 -30.74
CA GLN A 444 13.38 4.76 -30.59
C GLN A 444 14.70 5.25 -31.16
N GLU A 445 14.70 5.72 -32.41
CA GLU A 445 15.92 6.14 -33.09
C GLU A 445 16.65 7.29 -32.36
N ARG A 446 15.90 8.27 -31.87
CA ARG A 446 16.45 9.41 -31.13
C ARG A 446 17.07 8.98 -29.80
N ILE A 447 16.38 8.09 -29.07
CA ILE A 447 16.86 7.59 -27.77
C ILE A 447 18.08 6.69 -27.98
N LEU A 448 18.06 5.79 -28.97
CA LEU A 448 19.22 4.95 -29.29
C LEU A 448 20.48 5.78 -29.57
N LYS A 449 20.38 6.87 -30.33
CA LYS A 449 21.52 7.77 -30.56
C LYS A 449 22.08 8.34 -29.25
N SER A 450 21.20 8.70 -28.29
CA SER A 450 21.62 9.21 -26.98
C SER A 450 22.25 8.11 -26.11
N LEU A 451 21.68 6.92 -26.10
CA LEU A 451 22.20 5.77 -25.36
C LEU A 451 23.55 5.29 -25.89
N MET A 452 23.75 5.37 -27.21
CA MET A 452 25.05 5.07 -27.86
C MET A 452 26.17 6.00 -27.38
N VAL A 453 25.88 7.25 -27.04
CA VAL A 453 26.87 8.15 -26.43
C VAL A 453 27.14 7.74 -24.98
N LEU A 454 26.10 7.38 -24.23
CA LEU A 454 26.23 6.97 -22.82
C LEU A 454 26.92 5.61 -22.66
N SER A 455 26.88 4.72 -23.68
CA SER A 455 27.57 3.42 -23.61
C SER A 455 29.10 3.54 -23.44
N THR A 456 29.69 4.68 -23.83
CA THR A 456 31.14 4.97 -23.66
C THR A 456 31.41 5.89 -22.47
N HIS A 457 30.49 6.03 -21.54
CA HIS A 457 30.64 6.87 -20.34
C HIS A 457 31.71 6.28 -19.40
N SER A 458 32.39 7.14 -18.67
CA SER A 458 33.46 6.75 -17.73
C SER A 458 32.96 5.95 -16.52
N SER A 459 31.68 6.11 -16.13
CA SER A 459 31.05 5.31 -15.08
C SER A 459 30.65 3.95 -15.63
N GLU A 460 31.12 2.87 -14.97
CA GLU A 460 30.81 1.48 -15.35
C GLU A 460 29.32 1.17 -15.31
N GLU A 461 28.59 1.67 -14.29
CA GLU A 461 27.17 1.43 -14.14
C GLU A 461 26.36 2.10 -15.26
N VAL A 462 26.66 3.36 -15.58
CA VAL A 462 25.96 4.10 -16.65
C VAL A 462 26.21 3.43 -18.00
N SER A 463 27.44 2.99 -18.27
CA SER A 463 27.80 2.25 -19.48
C SER A 463 27.06 0.91 -19.57
N ALA A 464 27.05 0.13 -18.48
CA ALA A 464 26.38 -1.16 -18.42
C ALA A 464 24.85 -1.04 -18.66
N ASN A 465 24.21 -0.11 -17.93
CA ASN A 465 22.76 0.08 -18.00
C ASN A 465 22.33 0.64 -19.36
N SER A 466 23.12 1.53 -19.97
CA SER A 466 22.82 2.02 -21.32
C SER A 466 22.92 0.90 -22.39
N VAL A 467 23.92 0.04 -22.30
CA VAL A 467 24.03 -1.13 -23.17
C VAL A 467 22.87 -2.09 -22.92
N GLN A 468 22.50 -2.36 -21.67
CA GLN A 468 21.37 -3.25 -21.33
C GLN A 468 20.06 -2.74 -21.95
N VAL A 469 19.80 -1.44 -21.91
CA VAL A 469 18.61 -0.86 -22.54
C VAL A 469 18.68 -0.98 -24.08
N ILE A 470 19.85 -0.72 -24.67
CA ILE A 470 20.04 -0.92 -26.13
C ILE A 470 19.76 -2.37 -26.52
N LEU A 471 20.23 -3.34 -25.73
CA LEU A 471 19.99 -4.76 -25.95
C LEU A 471 18.49 -5.08 -25.94
N GLY A 472 17.75 -4.58 -24.94
CA GLY A 472 16.31 -4.77 -24.83
C GLY A 472 15.55 -4.23 -26.05
N ILE A 473 15.97 -3.06 -26.56
CA ILE A 473 15.33 -2.46 -27.74
C ILE A 473 15.72 -3.23 -29.03
N ALA A 474 17.01 -3.57 -29.17
CA ALA A 474 17.52 -4.22 -30.36
C ALA A 474 17.05 -5.68 -30.51
N GLN A 475 16.72 -6.33 -29.39
CA GLN A 475 16.19 -7.70 -29.40
C GLN A 475 14.80 -7.80 -30.01
N ASP A 476 13.93 -6.80 -29.73
CA ASP A 476 12.56 -6.83 -30.20
C ASP A 476 12.45 -6.63 -31.72
N GLN A 477 13.32 -5.79 -32.30
CA GLN A 477 13.28 -5.44 -33.74
C GLN A 477 14.69 -5.34 -34.35
N PRO A 478 15.42 -6.45 -34.49
CA PRO A 478 16.82 -6.45 -34.93
C PRO A 478 17.04 -5.82 -36.32
N ASP A 479 16.13 -6.09 -37.25
CA ASP A 479 16.27 -5.67 -38.67
C ASP A 479 16.29 -4.14 -38.81
N LEU A 480 15.56 -3.42 -37.97
CA LEU A 480 15.50 -1.95 -38.01
C LEU A 480 16.77 -1.28 -37.48
N TYR A 481 17.53 -1.96 -36.62
CA TYR A 481 18.64 -1.36 -35.87
C TYR A 481 20.03 -1.91 -36.21
N MET A 482 20.17 -2.59 -37.36
CA MET A 482 21.42 -3.24 -37.77
C MET A 482 22.61 -2.28 -37.82
N GLU A 483 22.42 -1.06 -38.32
CA GLU A 483 23.48 -0.05 -38.36
C GLU A 483 23.95 0.37 -36.96
N GLN A 484 22.97 0.56 -36.03
CA GLN A 484 23.25 0.93 -34.65
C GLN A 484 23.95 -0.21 -33.90
N ILE A 485 23.53 -1.45 -34.13
CA ILE A 485 24.18 -2.66 -33.62
C ILE A 485 25.61 -2.77 -34.10
N ALA A 486 25.83 -2.60 -35.40
CA ALA A 486 27.18 -2.60 -35.96
C ALA A 486 28.07 -1.50 -35.37
N ASN A 487 27.51 -0.31 -35.16
CA ASN A 487 28.23 0.79 -34.49
C ASN A 487 28.53 0.51 -33.01
N LEU A 488 27.65 -0.21 -32.30
CA LEU A 488 27.88 -0.64 -30.91
C LEU A 488 29.01 -1.68 -30.85
N ILE A 489 29.01 -2.67 -31.73
CA ILE A 489 30.04 -3.71 -31.80
C ILE A 489 31.42 -3.08 -32.11
N LYS A 490 31.49 -2.12 -33.03
CA LYS A 490 32.74 -1.39 -33.32
C LYS A 490 33.32 -0.65 -32.12
N ARG A 491 32.49 -0.25 -31.15
CA ARG A 491 32.88 0.43 -29.93
C ARG A 491 33.30 -0.52 -28.79
N TYR A 492 33.25 -1.84 -29.00
CA TYR A 492 33.60 -2.84 -27.99
C TYR A 492 34.91 -2.55 -27.25
N GLY A 493 35.96 -2.19 -27.99
CA GLY A 493 37.28 -1.86 -27.39
C GLY A 493 37.30 -0.61 -26.52
N LEU A 494 36.31 0.26 -26.60
CA LEU A 494 36.17 1.49 -25.81
C LEU A 494 35.36 1.30 -24.53
N LEU A 495 34.73 0.14 -24.38
CA LEU A 495 33.88 -0.14 -23.22
C LEU A 495 34.73 -0.46 -21.99
N ALA A 496 34.53 0.30 -20.92
CA ALA A 496 35.20 0.08 -19.63
C ALA A 496 34.51 -1.01 -18.80
N SER A 497 33.19 -1.05 -18.82
CA SER A 497 32.39 -1.95 -17.98
C SER A 497 32.40 -3.40 -18.51
N PRO A 498 32.71 -4.41 -17.66
CA PRO A 498 32.63 -5.83 -18.00
C PRO A 498 31.19 -6.25 -18.42
N LYS A 499 30.20 -5.77 -17.74
CA LYS A 499 28.80 -6.04 -18.05
C LYS A 499 28.37 -5.48 -19.42
N ALA A 500 28.89 -4.28 -19.78
CA ALA A 500 28.67 -3.72 -21.11
C ALA A 500 29.33 -4.58 -22.20
N LYS A 501 30.59 -5.01 -21.99
CA LYS A 501 31.30 -5.91 -22.90
C LYS A 501 30.56 -7.23 -23.11
N MET A 502 30.11 -7.86 -22.01
CA MET A 502 29.31 -9.07 -22.05
C MET A 502 28.03 -8.88 -22.86
N GLY A 503 27.33 -7.76 -22.62
CA GLY A 503 26.10 -7.42 -23.34
C GLY A 503 26.31 -7.28 -24.85
N VAL A 504 27.35 -6.59 -25.29
CA VAL A 504 27.66 -6.42 -26.71
C VAL A 504 28.04 -7.74 -27.37
N LEU A 505 28.83 -8.60 -26.73
CA LEU A 505 29.15 -9.93 -27.23
C LEU A 505 27.88 -10.81 -27.31
N TRP A 506 27.00 -10.72 -26.32
CA TRP A 506 25.73 -11.42 -26.36
C TRP A 506 24.88 -10.99 -27.54
N LEU A 507 24.74 -9.68 -27.77
CA LEU A 507 23.96 -9.14 -28.89
C LEU A 507 24.51 -9.61 -30.23
N SER A 508 25.83 -9.53 -30.44
CA SER A 508 26.48 -10.01 -31.65
C SER A 508 26.21 -11.50 -31.90
N SER A 509 26.24 -12.32 -30.83
CA SER A 509 25.96 -13.75 -30.93
C SER A 509 24.50 -14.08 -31.12
N CYS A 510 23.59 -13.21 -30.64
CA CYS A 510 22.14 -13.39 -30.81
C CYS A 510 21.71 -13.21 -32.25
N HIS A 511 22.27 -12.22 -32.96
CA HIS A 511 21.97 -12.02 -34.39
C HIS A 511 22.45 -13.14 -35.28
N LEU A 512 23.59 -13.79 -34.95
CA LEU A 512 24.06 -14.96 -35.68
C LEU A 512 23.05 -16.15 -35.58
N THR A 513 22.33 -16.28 -34.45
CA THR A 513 21.35 -17.35 -34.28
C THR A 513 20.04 -17.11 -35.04
N LEU A 514 19.62 -15.85 -35.13
CA LEU A 514 18.40 -15.49 -35.85
C LEU A 514 18.48 -15.84 -37.35
N HIS A 515 19.63 -15.58 -37.95
CA HIS A 515 19.83 -15.90 -39.35
C HIS A 515 19.96 -17.40 -39.70
N SER A 516 20.46 -18.20 -38.74
CA SER A 516 20.49 -19.67 -38.92
C SER A 516 19.10 -20.32 -38.82
N ARG A 517 18.14 -19.64 -38.18
CA ARG A 517 16.78 -20.14 -37.96
C ARG A 517 15.87 -19.98 -39.20
N GLN A 518 16.27 -19.14 -40.13
CA GLN A 518 15.59 -18.99 -41.44
C GLN A 518 16.11 -20.04 -42.44
N GLU A 519 15.85 -21.32 -42.17
CA GLU A 519 15.67 -22.27 -43.26
C GLU A 519 14.42 -21.78 -44.04
N LYS A 520 14.69 -21.15 -45.15
CA LYS A 520 13.79 -20.41 -46.04
C LYS A 520 12.53 -21.20 -46.33
N THR A 521 11.41 -20.76 -45.86
CA THR A 521 10.16 -20.91 -46.58
C THR A 521 10.19 -19.84 -47.66
N GLU A 522 10.02 -20.27 -48.95
CA GLU A 522 10.24 -19.45 -50.16
C GLU A 522 9.33 -18.21 -50.28
N GLU A 523 8.42 -17.99 -49.37
CA GLU A 523 7.51 -16.82 -49.32
C GLU A 523 8.02 -15.62 -48.48
N GLU A 524 9.01 -15.81 -47.59
CA GLU A 524 9.56 -14.74 -46.72
C GLU A 524 10.81 -14.05 -47.31
N THR A 525 11.25 -14.42 -48.49
CA THR A 525 12.41 -13.84 -49.19
C THR A 525 12.18 -12.38 -49.67
N ARG A 526 11.08 -11.73 -49.30
CA ARG A 526 10.74 -10.34 -49.69
C ARG A 526 10.91 -9.26 -48.62
N ALA A 527 11.21 -9.61 -47.37
CA ALA A 527 11.53 -8.63 -46.35
C ALA A 527 13.01 -8.79 -45.96
N GLY A 528 13.87 -8.25 -46.72
CA GLY A 528 15.20 -8.55 -47.00
C GLY A 528 16.25 -7.87 -46.18
N MET A 529 16.93 -8.61 -45.34
CA MET A 529 18.32 -8.35 -45.06
C MET A 529 19.18 -8.86 -46.23
N LYS A 530 20.00 -8.01 -46.80
CA LYS A 530 20.89 -8.40 -47.90
C LYS A 530 21.97 -9.34 -47.36
N ASP A 531 22.26 -10.44 -48.06
CA ASP A 531 23.30 -11.42 -47.66
C ASP A 531 24.65 -10.77 -47.26
N GLY A 532 24.99 -9.62 -47.83
CA GLY A 532 26.18 -8.85 -47.50
C GLY A 532 26.19 -8.13 -46.15
N ASP A 533 25.05 -8.01 -45.46
CA ASP A 533 25.01 -7.36 -44.11
C ASP A 533 25.24 -8.39 -42.98
N PHE A 534 24.86 -9.65 -43.21
CA PHE A 534 25.22 -10.77 -42.33
C PHE A 534 26.74 -10.99 -42.27
N ASP A 535 27.41 -11.02 -43.44
CA ASP A 535 28.85 -11.19 -43.50
C ASP A 535 29.61 -10.04 -42.78
N LYS A 536 29.10 -8.82 -42.89
CA LYS A 536 29.65 -7.68 -42.13
C LYS A 536 29.48 -7.80 -40.63
N LEU A 537 28.30 -8.25 -40.16
CA LEU A 537 28.04 -8.43 -38.76
C LEU A 537 28.84 -9.58 -38.16
N SER A 538 28.92 -10.71 -38.85
CA SER A 538 29.74 -11.84 -38.42
C SER A 538 31.21 -11.46 -38.36
N ALA A 539 31.72 -10.70 -39.31
CA ALA A 539 33.09 -10.17 -39.26
C ALA A 539 33.31 -9.20 -38.08
N LEU A 540 32.34 -8.33 -37.78
CA LEU A 540 32.42 -7.43 -36.62
C LEU A 540 32.34 -8.19 -35.30
N ALA A 541 31.46 -9.22 -35.21
CA ALA A 541 31.35 -10.10 -34.06
C ALA A 541 32.65 -10.87 -33.78
N TYR A 542 33.28 -11.36 -34.86
CA TYR A 542 34.57 -12.00 -34.79
C TYR A 542 35.64 -11.04 -34.27
N GLU A 543 35.69 -9.80 -34.78
CA GLU A 543 36.69 -8.78 -34.33
C GLU A 543 36.46 -8.40 -32.87
N ALA A 544 35.22 -8.25 -32.40
CA ALA A 544 34.93 -8.00 -30.99
C ALA A 544 35.37 -9.19 -30.11
N ALA A 545 35.09 -10.43 -30.53
CA ALA A 545 35.53 -11.63 -29.82
C ALA A 545 37.08 -11.75 -29.80
N ARG A 546 37.73 -11.41 -30.93
CA ARG A 546 39.21 -11.37 -31.04
C ARG A 546 39.83 -10.35 -30.07
N LEU A 547 39.25 -9.13 -29.99
CA LEU A 547 39.70 -8.10 -29.03
C LEU A 547 39.47 -8.56 -27.58
N GLY A 548 38.37 -9.22 -27.28
CA GLY A 548 38.13 -9.82 -25.97
C GLY A 548 39.16 -10.92 -25.64
N THR A 549 39.53 -11.72 -26.61
CA THR A 549 40.48 -12.82 -26.45
C THR A 549 41.87 -12.32 -26.11
N LEU A 550 42.32 -11.17 -26.65
CA LEU A 550 43.64 -10.57 -26.33
C LEU A 550 43.79 -10.30 -24.83
N ASN A 551 42.70 -10.01 -24.15
CA ASN A 551 42.71 -9.71 -22.71
C ASN A 551 42.05 -10.84 -21.87
N PHE A 552 41.82 -12.02 -22.43
CA PHE A 552 41.01 -13.10 -21.82
C PHE A 552 41.39 -13.39 -20.37
N ILE A 553 42.67 -13.46 -20.04
CA ILE A 553 43.14 -13.76 -18.69
C ILE A 553 42.72 -12.67 -17.66
N LYS A 554 42.68 -11.40 -18.11
CA LYS A 554 42.39 -10.24 -17.26
C LYS A 554 40.91 -9.90 -17.17
N GLU A 555 40.11 -10.41 -18.12
CA GLU A 555 38.65 -10.15 -18.14
C GLU A 555 37.91 -10.90 -17.02
N GLU A 556 36.76 -10.39 -16.64
CA GLU A 556 35.90 -11.03 -15.64
C GLU A 556 35.28 -12.33 -16.16
N GLU A 557 34.86 -13.18 -15.25
CA GLU A 557 34.29 -14.51 -15.52
C GLU A 557 33.13 -14.46 -16.51
N GLU A 558 32.20 -13.51 -16.33
CA GLU A 558 31.01 -13.34 -17.17
C GLU A 558 31.41 -12.99 -18.62
N VAL A 559 32.40 -12.14 -18.81
CA VAL A 559 32.92 -11.77 -20.13
C VAL A 559 33.57 -12.96 -20.80
N LYS A 560 34.40 -13.72 -20.05
CA LYS A 560 35.07 -14.94 -20.55
C LYS A 560 34.06 -15.98 -21.03
N MET A 561 32.99 -16.20 -20.24
CA MET A 561 31.92 -17.13 -20.64
C MET A 561 31.24 -16.69 -21.93
N GLN A 562 31.04 -15.38 -22.09
CA GLN A 562 30.38 -14.86 -23.29
C GLN A 562 31.28 -14.87 -24.52
N ILE A 563 32.59 -14.68 -24.36
CA ILE A 563 33.57 -14.88 -25.44
C ILE A 563 33.52 -16.31 -25.94
N LEU A 564 33.52 -17.30 -25.04
CA LEU A 564 33.36 -18.72 -25.39
C LEU A 564 32.07 -18.98 -26.16
N ASN A 565 30.95 -18.44 -25.70
CA ASN A 565 29.65 -18.59 -26.37
C ASN A 565 29.69 -18.01 -27.80
N THR A 566 30.23 -16.80 -27.95
CA THR A 566 30.28 -16.10 -29.23
C THR A 566 31.17 -16.85 -30.24
N LEU A 567 32.36 -17.29 -29.81
CA LEU A 567 33.26 -18.02 -30.66
C LEU A 567 32.73 -19.42 -31.02
N ALA A 568 32.07 -20.10 -30.08
CA ALA A 568 31.39 -21.38 -30.36
C ALA A 568 30.34 -21.23 -31.47
N LYS A 569 29.52 -20.18 -31.41
CA LYS A 569 28.52 -19.89 -32.44
C LYS A 569 29.14 -19.55 -33.79
N LEU A 570 30.19 -18.70 -33.82
CA LEU A 570 30.91 -18.35 -35.03
C LEU A 570 31.58 -19.56 -35.69
N SER A 571 32.16 -20.47 -34.91
CA SER A 571 32.78 -21.70 -35.44
C SER A 571 31.75 -22.64 -36.05
N ILE A 572 30.55 -22.75 -35.48
CA ILE A 572 29.44 -23.55 -36.00
C ILE A 572 28.92 -22.97 -37.33
N HIS A 573 28.93 -21.62 -37.48
CA HIS A 573 28.56 -20.96 -38.72
C HIS A 573 29.59 -21.12 -39.88
N GLY A 574 30.74 -21.73 -39.59
CA GLY A 574 31.73 -22.09 -40.64
C GLY A 574 32.61 -20.92 -41.08
N MET A 575 32.89 -19.94 -40.22
CA MET A 575 33.90 -18.93 -40.47
C MET A 575 35.31 -19.57 -40.30
N ASP A 576 36.07 -19.60 -41.38
CA ASP A 576 37.40 -20.24 -41.40
C ASP A 576 38.36 -19.69 -40.33
N GLU A 577 38.28 -18.43 -39.99
CA GLU A 577 39.11 -17.76 -39.00
C GLU A 577 38.67 -18.04 -37.53
N ALA A 578 37.39 -18.36 -37.33
CA ALA A 578 36.83 -18.54 -35.97
C ALA A 578 37.21 -19.87 -35.33
N GLY A 579 37.39 -20.94 -36.13
CA GLY A 579 37.77 -22.27 -35.65
C GLY A 579 39.07 -22.27 -34.83
N PRO A 580 40.21 -21.83 -35.43
CA PRO A 580 41.50 -21.79 -34.72
C PRO A 580 41.49 -20.89 -33.49
N LEU A 581 40.77 -19.77 -33.54
CA LEU A 581 40.61 -18.87 -32.39
C LEU A 581 39.79 -19.52 -31.26
N PHE A 582 38.73 -20.24 -31.60
CA PHE A 582 37.92 -20.99 -30.64
C PHE A 582 38.76 -22.06 -29.96
N ASP A 583 39.53 -22.86 -30.68
CA ASP A 583 40.40 -23.90 -30.11
C ASP A 583 41.44 -23.31 -29.16
N TYR A 584 42.03 -22.16 -29.53
CA TYR A 584 42.98 -21.45 -28.68
C TYR A 584 42.31 -20.98 -27.35
N VAL A 585 41.14 -20.36 -27.44
CA VAL A 585 40.41 -19.90 -26.24
C VAL A 585 39.92 -21.07 -25.39
N MET A 586 39.51 -22.17 -26.01
CA MET A 586 39.14 -23.39 -25.30
C MET A 586 40.30 -23.96 -24.47
N ALA A 587 41.51 -23.98 -25.05
CA ALA A 587 42.72 -24.43 -24.33
C ALA A 587 43.03 -23.53 -23.13
N MET A 588 42.86 -22.22 -23.25
CA MET A 588 43.02 -21.29 -22.12
C MET A 588 41.93 -21.47 -21.07
N ALA A 589 40.69 -21.63 -21.49
CA ALA A 589 39.53 -21.75 -20.60
C ALA A 589 39.54 -23.06 -19.78
N MET A 590 40.05 -24.15 -20.34
CA MET A 590 40.25 -25.41 -19.59
C MET A 590 41.26 -25.30 -18.46
N CYS A 591 42.19 -24.32 -18.53
CA CYS A 591 43.20 -24.06 -17.50
C CYS A 591 42.84 -22.84 -16.61
N ASP A 592 41.67 -22.23 -16.77
CA ASP A 592 41.28 -21.05 -16.01
C ASP A 592 41.12 -21.34 -14.50
N ALA A 593 41.28 -20.35 -13.65
CA ALA A 593 41.12 -20.45 -12.21
C ALA A 593 39.67 -20.75 -11.81
N SER A 594 38.68 -20.20 -12.57
CA SER A 594 37.25 -20.39 -12.30
C SER A 594 36.77 -21.78 -12.71
N TYR A 595 36.00 -22.46 -11.81
CA TYR A 595 35.37 -23.73 -12.10
C TYR A 595 34.32 -23.61 -13.20
N ASN A 596 33.53 -22.53 -13.18
CA ASN A 596 32.45 -22.30 -14.14
C ASN A 596 32.95 -22.20 -15.57
N ILE A 597 34.10 -21.52 -15.77
CA ILE A 597 34.72 -21.39 -17.11
C ILE A 597 35.22 -22.75 -17.59
N ARG A 598 35.89 -23.53 -16.72
CA ARG A 598 36.37 -24.87 -17.08
C ARG A 598 35.24 -25.82 -17.43
N ASP A 599 34.15 -25.79 -16.67
CA ASP A 599 33.00 -26.65 -16.93
C ASP A 599 32.26 -26.23 -18.18
N ARG A 600 32.17 -24.91 -18.47
CA ARG A 600 31.62 -24.40 -19.72
C ARG A 600 32.46 -24.81 -20.93
N ALA A 601 33.79 -24.75 -20.80
CA ALA A 601 34.70 -25.21 -21.83
C ALA A 601 34.55 -26.72 -22.10
N ARG A 602 34.44 -27.57 -21.06
CA ARG A 602 34.19 -28.99 -21.20
C ARG A 602 32.86 -29.29 -21.89
N LEU A 603 31.81 -28.52 -21.53
CA LEU A 603 30.50 -28.62 -22.15
C LEU A 603 30.60 -28.32 -23.65
N PHE A 604 31.24 -27.23 -24.06
CA PHE A 604 31.42 -26.90 -25.47
C PHE A 604 32.28 -27.91 -26.19
N ALA A 605 33.36 -28.42 -25.57
CA ALA A 605 34.13 -29.50 -26.16
C ALA A 605 33.25 -30.73 -26.47
N GLY A 606 32.38 -31.14 -25.54
CA GLY A 606 31.47 -32.27 -25.76
C GLY A 606 30.38 -31.99 -26.82
N LEU A 607 29.89 -30.75 -26.93
CA LEU A 607 28.86 -30.38 -27.91
C LEU A 607 29.40 -30.13 -29.31
N THR A 608 30.68 -29.74 -29.46
CA THR A 608 31.32 -29.39 -30.75
C THR A 608 32.17 -30.54 -31.30
N SER A 609 32.67 -31.48 -30.46
CA SER A 609 33.50 -32.62 -30.85
C SER A 609 32.66 -33.71 -31.51
N GLY A 610 32.23 -33.46 -32.75
CA GLY A 610 31.67 -34.49 -33.59
C GLY A 610 32.78 -35.10 -34.44
N ASP A 611 33.43 -36.19 -34.02
CA ASP A 611 34.39 -36.92 -34.84
C ASP A 611 33.74 -37.43 -36.12
N GLY A 612 33.90 -36.69 -37.22
CA GLY A 612 33.89 -37.13 -38.59
C GLY A 612 32.67 -37.86 -39.19
N ALA A 613 31.65 -38.18 -38.42
CA ALA A 613 30.40 -38.77 -38.87
C ALA A 613 29.20 -37.86 -38.58
N PRO A 614 28.22 -37.73 -39.49
CA PRO A 614 27.01 -36.98 -39.20
C PRO A 614 26.12 -37.76 -38.23
N SER A 615 26.49 -37.75 -36.95
CA SER A 615 25.67 -38.32 -35.92
C SER A 615 24.56 -37.34 -35.55
N GLU A 616 23.35 -37.86 -35.29
CA GLU A 616 22.21 -37.07 -34.81
C GLU A 616 22.60 -36.26 -33.55
N GLU A 617 23.51 -36.74 -32.73
CA GLU A 617 24.02 -36.11 -31.52
C GLU A 617 24.83 -34.83 -31.82
N ALA A 618 25.69 -34.81 -32.87
CA ALA A 618 26.41 -33.63 -33.30
C ALA A 618 25.46 -32.56 -33.84
N SER A 619 24.41 -32.97 -34.52
CA SER A 619 23.34 -32.06 -35.00
C SER A 619 22.57 -31.43 -33.81
N LEU A 620 22.24 -32.20 -32.77
CA LEU A 620 21.59 -31.72 -31.57
C LEU A 620 22.49 -30.77 -30.78
N GLY A 621 23.78 -31.09 -30.61
CA GLY A 621 24.77 -30.23 -29.98
C GLY A 621 24.85 -28.84 -30.65
N LYS A 622 24.90 -28.80 -31.96
CA LYS A 622 24.87 -27.54 -32.73
C LYS A 622 23.57 -26.75 -32.51
N LYS A 623 22.42 -27.41 -32.50
CA LYS A 623 21.13 -26.76 -32.22
C LYS A 623 21.06 -26.18 -30.80
N ILE A 624 21.63 -26.86 -29.78
CA ILE A 624 21.69 -26.36 -28.40
C ILE A 624 22.56 -25.10 -28.32
N VAL A 625 23.74 -25.11 -28.93
CA VAL A 625 24.65 -23.94 -28.91
C VAL A 625 24.04 -22.74 -29.65
N LEU A 626 23.36 -22.98 -30.76
CA LEU A 626 22.70 -21.94 -31.57
C LEU A 626 21.36 -21.46 -30.97
N ALA A 627 20.84 -22.10 -29.92
CA ALA A 627 19.61 -21.68 -29.28
C ALA A 627 19.75 -20.23 -28.75
N SER A 628 18.78 -19.38 -29.10
CA SER A 628 18.72 -17.99 -28.64
C SER A 628 17.94 -17.88 -27.33
N GLY A 629 18.51 -17.24 -26.32
CA GLY A 629 17.78 -16.78 -25.14
C GLY A 629 17.19 -15.38 -25.37
N HIS A 630 16.03 -15.11 -24.81
CA HIS A 630 15.45 -13.76 -24.79
C HIS A 630 15.73 -13.09 -23.44
N LEU A 631 16.11 -11.81 -23.48
CA LEU A 631 16.17 -10.99 -22.27
C LEU A 631 14.76 -10.70 -21.77
N THR A 632 14.61 -10.66 -20.46
CA THR A 632 13.35 -10.19 -19.88
C THR A 632 13.13 -8.72 -20.21
N PRO A 633 11.91 -8.30 -20.57
CA PRO A 633 11.62 -6.91 -20.88
C PRO A 633 11.94 -6.02 -19.68
N ILE A 634 12.38 -4.78 -19.95
CA ILE A 634 12.67 -3.76 -18.94
C ILE A 634 11.33 -3.35 -18.28
N SER A 635 10.93 -4.07 -17.26
CA SER A 635 9.69 -3.79 -16.56
C SER A 635 9.96 -2.95 -15.30
N SER A 636 9.04 -2.03 -14.97
CA SER A 636 9.02 -1.44 -13.64
C SER A 636 8.63 -2.53 -12.64
N HIS A 637 9.42 -2.74 -11.61
CA HIS A 637 9.08 -3.67 -10.53
C HIS A 637 7.92 -3.14 -9.67
N ILE A 638 7.67 -1.82 -9.72
CA ILE A 638 6.63 -1.13 -8.96
C ILE A 638 5.29 -1.32 -9.70
N GLY A 639 4.32 -1.91 -9.02
CA GLY A 639 2.94 -2.09 -9.50
C GLY A 639 2.54 -3.53 -9.88
N LYS A 640 3.47 -4.43 -10.21
CA LYS A 640 3.12 -5.81 -10.58
C LYS A 640 2.80 -6.74 -9.40
N GLY A 641 3.42 -6.51 -8.23
CA GLY A 641 3.16 -7.30 -7.00
C GLY A 641 2.24 -6.61 -6.00
N GLN A 642 2.05 -5.30 -6.14
CA GLN A 642 1.38 -4.45 -5.15
C GLN A 642 -0.16 -4.54 -5.14
N ASN A 643 -0.75 -5.26 -6.09
CA ASN A 643 -2.22 -5.39 -6.18
C ASN A 643 -2.83 -6.30 -5.11
N SER A 644 -2.02 -7.03 -4.35
CA SER A 644 -2.49 -7.95 -3.30
C SER A 644 -2.74 -7.26 -1.95
N PHE A 645 -2.12 -6.11 -1.70
CA PHE A 645 -2.22 -5.40 -0.42
C PHE A 645 -3.15 -4.18 -0.51
N SER A 646 -3.81 -3.86 0.60
CA SER A 646 -4.63 -2.64 0.68
C SER A 646 -3.76 -1.39 0.57
N ILE A 647 -4.11 -0.50 -0.36
CA ILE A 647 -3.36 0.72 -0.65
C ILE A 647 -3.31 1.62 0.59
N GLY A 648 -2.13 2.15 0.92
CA GLY A 648 -1.88 2.95 2.12
C GLY A 648 -1.56 2.15 3.38
N SER A 649 -1.61 0.81 3.34
CA SER A 649 -1.18 -0.05 4.46
C SER A 649 0.35 -0.18 4.53
N LEU A 650 0.88 -0.55 5.69
CA LEU A 650 2.31 -0.86 5.85
C LEU A 650 2.72 -2.02 4.94
N SER A 651 1.88 -3.04 4.79
CA SER A 651 2.14 -4.19 3.91
C SER A 651 2.28 -3.78 2.44
N HIS A 652 1.49 -2.80 1.98
CA HIS A 652 1.61 -2.23 0.64
C HIS A 652 2.94 -1.47 0.44
N LEU A 653 3.41 -0.77 1.49
CA LEU A 653 4.66 0.00 1.42
C LEU A 653 5.91 -0.89 1.41
N VAL A 654 5.88 -2.00 2.14
CA VAL A 654 7.03 -2.92 2.34
C VAL A 654 6.98 -4.11 1.36
N ASP A 655 5.88 -4.25 0.63
CA ASP A 655 5.59 -5.32 -0.34
C ASP A 655 5.62 -6.74 0.27
N HIS A 656 5.34 -6.85 1.58
CA HIS A 656 5.12 -8.13 2.24
C HIS A 656 4.11 -8.00 3.39
N CYS A 657 3.56 -9.13 3.82
CA CYS A 657 2.55 -9.17 4.89
C CYS A 657 3.15 -8.74 6.23
N ALA A 658 2.78 -7.55 6.70
CA ALA A 658 3.17 -7.04 8.01
C ALA A 658 2.37 -7.71 9.14
N PRO A 659 2.91 -7.84 10.37
CA PRO A 659 2.18 -8.39 11.50
C PRO A 659 0.88 -7.64 11.77
N GLY A 660 -0.24 -8.37 11.83
CA GLY A 660 -1.58 -7.80 12.02
C GLY A 660 -2.26 -7.31 10.73
N TYR A 661 -1.62 -7.45 9.58
CA TYR A 661 -2.27 -7.16 8.30
C TYR A 661 -3.41 -8.13 8.03
N GLN A 662 -4.52 -7.59 7.55
CA GLN A 662 -5.70 -8.34 7.17
C GLN A 662 -5.95 -8.18 5.68
N THR A 663 -6.04 -9.28 4.96
CA THR A 663 -6.31 -9.29 3.53
C THR A 663 -7.66 -8.65 3.23
N MET A 664 -7.72 -7.87 2.16
CA MET A 664 -8.98 -7.35 1.67
C MET A 664 -9.81 -8.47 1.03
N PRO A 665 -11.13 -8.51 1.24
CA PRO A 665 -12.00 -9.45 0.53
C PRO A 665 -11.98 -9.16 -0.97
N ASP A 666 -12.25 -10.18 -1.78
CA ASP A 666 -12.38 -10.03 -3.22
C ASP A 666 -13.64 -9.25 -3.58
N LEU A 667 -13.58 -8.53 -4.72
CA LEU A 667 -14.72 -7.77 -5.22
C LEU A 667 -15.81 -8.73 -5.71
N ARG A 668 -17.03 -8.52 -5.26
CA ARG A 668 -18.20 -9.28 -5.71
C ARG A 668 -18.64 -8.89 -7.11
N ASP A 669 -19.23 -9.86 -7.81
CA ASP A 669 -19.81 -9.68 -9.14
C ASP A 669 -21.33 -9.36 -9.10
N VAL A 670 -22.00 -9.66 -7.98
CA VAL A 670 -23.44 -9.42 -7.79
C VAL A 670 -23.66 -8.66 -6.47
N PRO A 671 -24.39 -7.54 -6.49
CA PRO A 671 -24.66 -6.77 -5.28
C PRO A 671 -25.56 -7.54 -4.31
N THR A 672 -25.36 -7.36 -3.00
CA THR A 672 -26.27 -7.88 -1.97
C THR A 672 -27.55 -7.07 -1.92
N ASN A 673 -28.67 -7.71 -1.51
CA ASN A 673 -29.97 -7.05 -1.41
C ASN A 673 -29.92 -5.86 -0.43
N SER A 674 -30.43 -4.71 -0.84
CA SER A 674 -30.51 -3.48 -0.04
C SER A 674 -31.42 -3.61 1.19
N THR A 675 -32.38 -4.54 1.17
CA THR A 675 -33.27 -4.81 2.30
C THR A 675 -32.56 -5.26 3.57
N LEU A 676 -31.34 -5.85 3.44
CA LEU A 676 -30.50 -6.24 4.58
C LEU A 676 -30.04 -5.03 5.42
N ARG A 677 -30.07 -3.82 4.85
CA ARG A 677 -29.64 -2.57 5.49
C ARG A 677 -30.80 -1.71 5.96
N ASP A 678 -32.07 -2.21 5.82
CA ASP A 678 -33.23 -1.45 6.23
C ASP A 678 -33.59 -1.71 7.72
N PRO A 679 -33.50 -0.67 8.59
CA PRO A 679 -33.79 -0.81 10.01
C PRO A 679 -35.23 -1.19 10.30
N ARG A 680 -36.20 -0.96 9.36
CA ARG A 680 -37.62 -1.26 9.56
C ARG A 680 -37.89 -2.76 9.55
N ILE A 681 -37.17 -3.53 8.75
CA ILE A 681 -37.38 -4.99 8.65
C ILE A 681 -36.97 -5.68 9.94
N PHE A 682 -36.03 -5.14 10.65
CA PHE A 682 -35.48 -5.75 11.86
C PHE A 682 -36.20 -5.36 13.12
N GLN A 683 -36.77 -4.16 13.21
CA GLN A 683 -37.65 -3.84 14.32
C GLN A 683 -38.87 -4.78 14.32
N SER A 684 -39.32 -5.18 13.15
CA SER A 684 -40.36 -6.20 13.01
C SER A 684 -39.87 -7.60 13.39
N ALA A 685 -38.67 -8.00 13.04
CA ALA A 685 -38.09 -9.31 13.39
C ALA A 685 -37.65 -9.40 14.87
N ALA A 686 -37.14 -8.31 15.46
CA ALA A 686 -36.83 -8.25 16.89
C ALA A 686 -38.07 -8.24 17.75
N SER A 687 -39.13 -7.53 17.36
CA SER A 687 -40.44 -7.57 18.02
C SER A 687 -41.13 -8.93 17.87
N ALA A 688 -40.99 -9.60 16.71
CA ALA A 688 -41.45 -10.96 16.51
C ALA A 688 -40.68 -11.98 17.37
N LYS A 689 -39.36 -11.86 17.50
CA LYS A 689 -38.57 -12.69 18.43
C LYS A 689 -38.86 -12.44 19.88
N GLN A 690 -39.10 -11.19 20.29
CA GLN A 690 -39.54 -10.88 21.66
C GLN A 690 -40.95 -11.42 21.95
N GLN A 691 -41.85 -11.35 20.99
CA GLN A 691 -43.17 -11.95 21.11
C GLN A 691 -43.13 -13.49 21.20
N GLN A 692 -42.24 -14.14 20.43
CA GLN A 692 -42.03 -15.58 20.52
C GLN A 692 -41.38 -15.98 21.86
N LEU A 693 -40.43 -15.23 22.39
CA LEU A 693 -39.82 -15.45 23.71
C LEU A 693 -40.83 -15.21 24.84
N GLN A 694 -41.73 -14.22 24.72
CA GLN A 694 -42.81 -14.00 25.67
C GLN A 694 -43.89 -15.11 25.59
N GLN A 695 -44.20 -15.60 24.43
CA GLN A 695 -45.09 -16.74 24.23
C GLN A 695 -44.49 -18.05 24.77
N HIS A 696 -43.19 -18.27 24.61
CA HIS A 696 -42.48 -19.41 25.20
C HIS A 696 -42.42 -19.34 26.74
N ASN A 697 -42.28 -18.16 27.31
CA ASN A 697 -42.28 -17.97 28.75
C ASN A 697 -43.71 -18.10 29.36
N VAL A 698 -44.75 -17.78 28.60
CA VAL A 698 -46.14 -17.97 29.01
C VAL A 698 -46.55 -19.44 28.92
N SER A 699 -46.03 -20.20 27.94
CA SER A 699 -46.31 -21.64 27.84
C SER A 699 -45.56 -22.49 28.90
N ASN A 700 -44.44 -22.04 29.41
CA ASN A 700 -43.70 -22.71 30.49
C ASN A 700 -44.15 -22.26 31.91
N GLY A 701 -44.90 -21.15 32.03
CA GLY A 701 -45.45 -20.64 33.31
C GLY A 701 -46.72 -21.30 33.76
N ASN A 702 -47.39 -22.10 32.91
CA ASN A 702 -48.70 -22.69 33.20
C ASN A 702 -48.68 -24.11 33.80
N GLN A 703 -47.54 -24.60 34.26
CA GLN A 703 -47.47 -25.93 34.91
C GLN A 703 -47.33 -25.90 36.45
N TYR A 704 -47.25 -24.77 37.09
CA TYR A 704 -47.22 -24.70 38.54
C TYR A 704 -48.05 -23.49 39.05
N SER A 705 -49.34 -23.63 39.25
CA SER A 705 -50.11 -23.17 40.40
C SER A 705 -51.61 -23.27 40.13
N ALA A 706 -52.20 -24.35 40.63
CA ALA A 706 -53.60 -24.40 40.95
C ALA A 706 -53.79 -23.89 42.39
N GLY A 707 -54.72 -22.95 42.54
CA GLY A 707 -55.32 -22.65 43.83
C GLY A 707 -55.04 -21.25 44.39
N VAL A 708 -55.95 -20.34 44.23
CA VAL A 708 -56.77 -19.69 45.23
C VAL A 708 -57.50 -18.50 44.60
N ALA A 709 -58.80 -18.57 44.66
CA ALA A 709 -59.74 -17.56 44.19
C ALA A 709 -59.84 -16.35 45.15
N ALA A 710 -60.04 -15.16 44.59
CA ALA A 710 -60.96 -14.15 45.07
C ALA A 710 -61.11 -13.00 44.08
N ALA A 711 -62.34 -12.73 43.73
CA ALA A 711 -62.79 -11.72 42.77
C ALA A 711 -63.05 -10.35 43.52
N PRO A 712 -63.79 -9.38 42.89
CA PRO A 712 -63.22 -8.24 42.15
C PRO A 712 -63.69 -6.89 42.75
N ARG A 713 -63.09 -5.79 42.33
CA ARG A 713 -63.78 -4.49 42.35
C ARG A 713 -63.27 -3.54 41.27
N ALA A 714 -64.22 -3.12 40.47
CA ALA A 714 -64.17 -2.10 39.45
C ALA A 714 -64.14 -0.68 40.02
N VAL A 715 -63.60 0.24 39.23
CA VAL A 715 -64.02 1.63 38.93
C VAL A 715 -62.78 2.29 38.29
N GLY A 716 -62.68 2.67 37.04
CA GLY A 716 -63.40 3.71 36.37
C GLY A 716 -62.42 4.82 35.97
N GLY A 717 -62.32 5.14 34.67
CA GLY A 717 -61.97 6.49 34.25
C GLY A 717 -60.72 6.64 33.38
N ALA A 718 -60.92 6.55 32.10
CA ALA A 718 -60.56 7.48 31.01
C ALA A 718 -59.20 8.22 31.03
N GLY A 719 -58.49 8.10 29.91
CA GLY A 719 -57.52 9.08 29.51
C GLY A 719 -56.39 8.48 28.64
N ALA A 720 -56.67 8.29 27.33
CA ALA A 720 -55.67 8.01 26.33
C ALA A 720 -54.79 9.24 26.14
N ILE A 721 -53.49 9.09 26.29
CA ILE A 721 -52.51 9.91 25.60
C ILE A 721 -51.40 8.97 25.14
N SER A 722 -51.48 8.59 23.87
CA SER A 722 -50.38 8.00 23.10
C SER A 722 -49.58 9.14 22.52
N GLY A 723 -48.33 9.24 22.88
CA GLY A 723 -47.37 10.18 22.30
C GLY A 723 -45.99 9.78 22.75
N SER A 724 -45.23 9.15 21.88
CA SER A 724 -43.83 8.86 22.10
C SER A 724 -43.02 10.17 22.03
N PRO A 725 -42.05 10.38 22.90
CA PRO A 725 -41.29 11.65 22.98
C PRO A 725 -40.26 11.87 21.85
N LEU A 726 -40.29 11.08 20.78
CA LEU A 726 -39.28 11.14 19.72
C LEU A 726 -39.73 11.87 18.44
N ASP A 727 -41.02 12.20 18.29
CA ASP A 727 -41.54 12.85 17.09
C ASP A 727 -41.57 14.40 17.12
N THR A 728 -41.10 15.02 18.20
CA THR A 728 -41.11 16.49 18.36
C THR A 728 -39.76 17.18 18.13
N PHE A 729 -38.76 16.44 17.67
CA PHE A 729 -37.42 17.04 17.49
C PHE A 729 -37.00 17.34 16.03
N TYR A 730 -37.87 17.02 15.05
CA TYR A 730 -37.60 17.23 13.63
C TYR A 730 -38.74 17.93 12.88
N SER A 731 -39.25 19.01 13.43
CA SER A 731 -40.03 19.96 12.63
C SER A 731 -39.69 21.37 13.07
N ASP A 732 -39.36 22.16 12.08
CA ASP A 732 -39.16 23.63 12.08
C ASP A 732 -37.81 24.15 12.56
N SER A 733 -36.93 24.34 11.58
CA SER A 733 -36.31 25.66 11.29
C SER A 733 -35.55 25.61 9.98
N GLU A 734 -36.26 25.84 8.88
CA GLU A 734 -35.66 26.43 7.68
C GLU A 734 -35.37 27.92 7.98
N GLU A 735 -34.18 28.21 8.49
CA GLU A 735 -33.60 29.53 8.39
C GLU A 735 -32.53 29.53 7.32
N SER A 736 -32.91 30.07 6.17
CA SER A 736 -32.05 30.40 5.06
C SER A 736 -31.03 31.48 5.48
N TYR A 737 -29.78 31.05 5.70
CA TYR A 737 -28.67 32.00 5.76
C TYR A 737 -28.08 32.19 4.35
N SER A 738 -28.49 33.29 3.72
CA SER A 738 -27.82 33.84 2.53
C SER A 738 -26.50 34.47 2.99
N TYR A 739 -25.38 33.86 2.67
CA TYR A 739 -24.08 34.54 2.75
C TYR A 739 -23.86 35.37 1.48
N SER A 740 -23.94 36.67 1.62
CA SER A 740 -23.43 37.64 0.64
C SER A 740 -21.92 37.71 0.79
N TYR A 741 -21.20 37.29 -0.24
CA TYR A 741 -19.78 37.60 -0.39
C TYR A 741 -19.65 39.05 -0.80
N SER A 742 -19.06 39.89 0.06
CA SER A 742 -18.48 41.17 -0.32
C SER A 742 -17.06 40.91 -0.81
N GLU A 743 -16.83 41.19 -2.08
CA GLU A 743 -15.49 41.30 -2.67
C GLU A 743 -14.83 42.53 -2.04
N GLU A 744 -13.84 42.36 -1.19
CA GLU A 744 -12.88 43.42 -0.84
C GLU A 744 -11.73 43.34 -1.85
N GLU A 745 -11.70 44.35 -2.73
CA GLU A 745 -10.56 44.66 -3.59
C GLU A 745 -9.40 45.12 -2.69
N GLU A 746 -8.33 44.34 -2.62
CA GLU A 746 -7.05 44.75 -2.06
C GLU A 746 -6.36 45.65 -3.10
N GLU A 747 -6.31 46.96 -2.83
CA GLU A 747 -5.45 47.92 -3.52
C GLU A 747 -3.97 47.58 -3.24
N GLU A 748 -3.24 47.28 -4.30
CA GLU A 748 -1.78 47.22 -4.28
C GLU A 748 -1.19 48.63 -4.09
N GLU A 749 -0.65 48.92 -2.90
CA GLU A 749 0.21 50.06 -2.67
C GLU A 749 1.59 49.84 -3.32
N GLU A 750 1.82 50.52 -4.45
CA GLU A 750 3.15 50.72 -5.03
C GLU A 750 4.02 51.57 -4.08
N LEU A 751 5.10 51.01 -3.58
CA LEU A 751 6.18 51.76 -2.92
C LEU A 751 7.23 52.24 -3.94
N PRO A 752 7.67 53.50 -3.89
CA PRO A 752 8.52 54.11 -4.89
C PRO A 752 10.00 53.75 -4.75
N LEU A 753 10.62 53.51 -5.90
CA LEU A 753 12.05 53.40 -6.12
C LEU A 753 12.81 54.64 -5.61
N GLY A 754 13.71 54.46 -4.67
CA GLY A 754 14.63 55.48 -4.16
C GLY A 754 16.10 55.07 -4.32
N GLN A 755 16.70 55.62 -5.36
CA GLN A 755 18.07 56.15 -5.51
C GLN A 755 19.29 55.37 -4.94
N GLU A 756 20.18 55.15 -5.90
CA GLU A 756 21.60 54.80 -5.79
C GLU A 756 22.39 55.69 -4.79
N SER A 757 23.29 55.06 -4.03
CA SER A 757 24.51 55.70 -3.60
C SER A 757 25.70 54.76 -3.69
N LYS A 758 26.65 55.15 -4.51
CA LYS A 758 28.03 54.69 -4.66
C LYS A 758 28.79 54.84 -3.34
N GLY A 759 29.77 53.95 -3.14
CA GLY A 759 30.86 54.23 -2.20
C GLY A 759 31.58 52.96 -1.75
N THR A 760 32.62 52.59 -2.49
CA THR A 760 34.03 52.46 -2.18
C THR A 760 34.50 51.38 -1.18
N GLU A 761 35.26 50.50 -1.77
CA GLU A 761 36.57 49.92 -1.33
C GLU A 761 36.84 49.78 0.19
N THR A 762 37.03 48.61 0.66
CA THR A 762 38.32 47.92 0.99
C THR A 762 38.11 46.45 1.26
#